data_871d4c71633315fe559ed40e4859f0ab
#
_entry.id   871d4c71633315fe559ed40e4859f0ab
#
_cell.length_a   1.000
_cell.length_b   1.000
_cell.length_c   1.000
_cell.angle_alpha   90.00
_cell.angle_beta   90.00
_cell.angle_gamma   90.00
#
_symmetry.space_group_name_H-M   'P 1'
#
loop_
_entity.id
_entity.type
_entity.pdbx_description
1 polymer ?
#
loop_
_entity_poly.entity_id
_entity_poly.type
_entity_poly.pdbx_seq_one_letter_code
_entity_poly.pdbx_strand_id
1 'polypeptide(L)'
;VRQGRPISLAINGRQSVASQHRDVMLESATTSFQLHLQVPLSKSVRTYNSALIVSAPIVALAANSPYLFGQDLWDETRITLFEQALDLGPDISPRVTFGSHYARQSLEELFIENIKLHPVLLPTLISDDTQKLGHLRLHNGTIWRWNRPLLGFDDDGSPHLRIEHRVMAAGPTLVDMAANMAFYYGLVEDLSRQSTPPESLLPFGKARDNFYRAAQLGLRADVAWLNQSSVPLSELIINELLPRAAEGLAYLGTESSWVAQHLEIIRQRVISGQTGAAWQRSYVTEHGPDFTGLVQLYRQHQQSGQPVHVWNVRPAPGSLSPTPSVPESMLCVTDSLPTGLLTTSPGELRALLGRPTLIHLPGRKPDRLFVSVMLHGNEPVGLLALQQLLGRYRIRELPRALSVFIGNVWAAEANVRHLPTQPDYNRVWPDSKIDECPEHALMRHVVREMTSYKLFASIDLHNNTGWNPHYSCVRQLDYRHLQLATLFGRTAVYFRYPVGVQTGAFSDLCPSVTCECGKTGDPVGIQRATEFLEACLHIAVLPDHPVPAGDLDLYHTIATLRVADRVDILFDEFVGARQETGQVVLRSDLDHLNFRELEPGELLGCIPVGEALPLIVQNQQGDDCTPDFIQVDQGTITLKRPAVPAMLTCNTEVIRQDCLGYFMERLPLDS
;
A
#
# COMPACT_ATOMS: atom_id res chain seq x y z
N VAL A 1 0.53 33.70 9.15
CA VAL A 1 1.51 33.36 8.10
C VAL A 1 0.82 32.66 6.93
N ARG A 2 -0.07 31.70 7.16
CA ARG A 2 -0.81 30.95 6.11
C ARG A 2 -1.91 31.73 5.39
N GLN A 3 -2.33 32.90 5.88
CA GLN A 3 -3.38 33.74 5.28
C GLN A 3 -4.68 32.96 4.97
N GLY A 4 -5.06 32.01 5.82
CA GLY A 4 -6.25 31.20 5.65
C GLY A 4 -6.15 30.06 4.62
N ARG A 5 -4.96 29.78 4.05
CA ARG A 5 -4.79 28.64 3.14
C ARG A 5 -4.85 27.30 3.89
N PRO A 6 -5.57 26.31 3.38
CA PRO A 6 -5.58 24.99 3.99
C PRO A 6 -4.22 24.28 3.88
N ILE A 7 -3.96 23.35 4.78
CA ILE A 7 -2.82 22.42 4.72
C ILE A 7 -3.21 21.29 3.77
N SER A 8 -2.42 21.06 2.74
CA SER A 8 -2.57 19.89 1.89
C SER A 8 -1.66 18.79 2.40
N LEU A 9 -2.24 17.64 2.69
CA LEU A 9 -1.52 16.41 3.03
C LEU A 9 -1.58 15.47 1.84
N ALA A 10 -0.42 14.97 1.41
CA ALA A 10 -0.34 13.93 0.38
C ALA A 10 0.83 13.01 0.72
N ILE A 11 0.54 11.79 1.19
CA ILE A 11 1.56 10.80 1.56
C ILE A 11 1.33 9.54 0.74
N ASN A 12 2.36 9.14 0.01
CA ASN A 12 2.40 7.89 -0.73
C ASN A 12 3.29 6.90 0.01
N GLY A 13 2.75 5.75 0.35
CA GLY A 13 3.44 4.66 1.04
C GLY A 13 3.02 3.33 0.43
N ARG A 14 2.66 2.36 1.26
CA ARG A 14 2.02 1.12 0.78
C ARG A 14 0.62 1.40 0.24
N GLN A 15 -0.06 2.33 0.84
CA GLN A 15 -1.28 2.97 0.36
C GLN A 15 -1.03 4.47 0.24
N SER A 16 -2.04 5.23 -0.14
CA SER A 16 -1.94 6.67 -0.29
C SER A 16 -3.02 7.38 0.50
N VAL A 17 -2.67 8.52 1.10
CA VAL A 17 -3.63 9.41 1.73
C VAL A 17 -3.47 10.82 1.16
N ALA A 18 -4.59 11.45 0.79
CA ALA A 18 -4.64 12.85 0.42
C ALA A 18 -5.81 13.52 1.13
N SER A 19 -5.55 14.66 1.80
CA SER A 19 -6.57 15.39 2.54
C SER A 19 -6.21 16.86 2.67
N GLN A 20 -7.20 17.70 3.02
CA GLN A 20 -6.99 19.12 3.27
C GLN A 20 -7.50 19.48 4.66
N HIS A 21 -6.71 20.26 5.40
CA HIS A 21 -6.98 20.64 6.77
C HIS A 21 -6.92 22.16 6.93
N ARG A 22 -7.86 22.72 7.70
CA ARG A 22 -7.94 24.18 7.92
C ARG A 22 -7.03 24.68 9.01
N ASP A 23 -6.49 23.78 9.84
CA ASP A 23 -5.66 24.07 11.00
C ASP A 23 -4.44 23.14 11.06
N VAL A 24 -3.59 23.35 12.06
CA VAL A 24 -2.35 22.58 12.28
C VAL A 24 -2.54 21.37 13.20
N MET A 25 -3.77 20.97 13.51
CA MET A 25 -4.04 19.87 14.46
C MET A 25 -3.46 18.52 14.02
N LEU A 26 -3.15 18.35 12.74
CA LEU A 26 -2.40 17.17 12.25
C LEU A 26 -1.06 16.97 12.96
N GLU A 27 -0.43 18.05 13.40
CA GLU A 27 0.83 17.98 14.13
C GLU A 27 0.69 17.20 15.44
N SER A 28 -0.48 17.23 16.08
CA SER A 28 -0.75 16.46 17.31
C SER A 28 -0.62 14.94 17.14
N ALA A 29 -0.76 14.42 15.91
CA ALA A 29 -0.55 13.00 15.58
C ALA A 29 0.95 12.63 15.46
N THR A 30 1.88 13.57 15.67
CA THR A 30 3.32 13.36 15.43
C THR A 30 4.14 13.28 16.71
N THR A 31 3.57 12.71 17.77
CA THR A 31 4.28 12.52 19.06
C THR A 31 5.63 11.84 18.88
N SER A 32 6.64 12.32 19.59
CA SER A 32 8.01 11.81 19.50
C SER A 32 8.63 11.61 20.89
N PHE A 33 9.62 10.73 20.93
CA PHE A 33 10.53 10.62 22.06
C PHE A 33 11.78 11.44 21.75
N GLN A 34 11.97 12.57 22.44
CA GLN A 34 13.05 13.51 22.17
C GLN A 34 14.20 13.30 23.16
N LEU A 35 15.43 13.24 22.63
CA LEU A 35 16.64 13.15 23.42
C LEU A 35 17.41 14.47 23.33
N HIS A 36 17.84 14.98 24.47
CA HIS A 36 18.67 16.16 24.57
C HIS A 36 20.07 15.77 25.04
N LEU A 37 21.06 16.02 24.21
CA LEU A 37 22.46 15.80 24.51
C LEU A 37 23.19 17.14 24.72
N GLN A 38 23.55 17.46 25.97
CA GLN A 38 24.38 18.60 26.26
C GLN A 38 25.81 18.31 25.78
N VAL A 39 26.40 19.24 25.05
CA VAL A 39 27.69 19.03 24.39
C VAL A 39 28.65 20.20 24.63
N PRO A 40 29.93 19.94 24.94
CA PRO A 40 30.95 20.96 24.95
C PRO A 40 31.12 21.59 23.56
N LEU A 41 31.39 22.88 23.49
CA LEU A 41 31.63 23.62 22.24
C LEU A 41 32.65 22.91 21.33
N SER A 42 33.75 22.42 21.91
CA SER A 42 34.83 21.74 21.17
C SER A 42 34.41 20.43 20.49
N LYS A 43 33.32 19.78 20.94
CA LYS A 43 32.81 18.53 20.37
C LYS A 43 31.50 18.73 19.59
N SER A 44 30.90 19.93 19.64
CA SER A 44 29.53 20.16 19.20
C SER A 44 29.31 19.84 17.73
N VAL A 45 30.20 20.23 16.84
CA VAL A 45 30.12 19.93 15.39
C VAL A 45 30.13 18.44 15.12
N ARG A 46 31.09 17.74 15.71
CA ARG A 46 31.22 16.28 15.53
C ARG A 46 30.00 15.51 16.03
N THR A 47 29.53 15.85 17.23
CA THR A 47 28.37 15.22 17.83
C THR A 47 27.11 15.50 17.02
N TYR A 48 26.94 16.73 16.52
CA TYR A 48 25.82 17.09 15.66
C TYR A 48 25.82 16.29 14.34
N ASN A 49 26.97 16.23 13.66
CA ASN A 49 27.11 15.49 12.41
C ASN A 49 26.91 13.97 12.62
N SER A 50 27.41 13.43 13.72
CA SER A 50 27.16 12.04 14.12
C SER A 50 25.68 11.77 14.36
N ALA A 51 24.96 12.70 15.04
CA ALA A 51 23.52 12.60 15.27
C ALA A 51 22.71 12.57 13.96
N LEU A 52 23.13 13.35 12.94
CA LEU A 52 22.53 13.29 11.61
C LEU A 52 22.75 11.91 10.94
N ILE A 53 23.97 11.38 11.01
CA ILE A 53 24.33 10.10 10.40
C ILE A 53 23.54 8.93 11.01
N VAL A 54 23.39 8.93 12.34
CA VAL A 54 22.68 7.85 13.05
C VAL A 54 21.16 7.96 12.95
N SER A 55 20.63 9.04 12.39
CA SER A 55 19.18 9.24 12.28
C SER A 55 18.49 8.12 11.50
N ALA A 56 19.15 7.57 10.48
CA ALA A 56 18.58 6.48 9.67
C ALA A 56 18.39 5.16 10.46
N PRO A 57 19.43 4.57 11.10
CA PRO A 57 19.24 3.38 11.91
C PRO A 57 18.27 3.60 13.09
N ILE A 58 18.26 4.80 13.67
CA ILE A 58 17.36 5.12 14.79
C ILE A 58 15.91 5.17 14.34
N VAL A 59 15.57 5.84 13.24
CA VAL A 59 14.17 5.91 12.77
C VAL A 59 13.64 4.54 12.39
N ALA A 60 14.47 3.69 11.78
CA ALA A 60 14.08 2.33 11.42
C ALA A 60 13.77 1.46 12.64
N LEU A 61 14.64 1.52 13.67
CA LEU A 61 14.47 0.77 14.92
C LEU A 61 13.26 1.23 15.72
N ALA A 62 13.01 2.53 15.75
CA ALA A 62 11.94 3.16 16.53
C ALA A 62 10.61 3.26 15.76
N ALA A 63 10.51 2.78 14.52
CA ALA A 63 9.33 2.90 13.68
C ALA A 63 8.07 2.34 14.36
N ASN A 64 7.05 3.22 14.51
CA ASN A 64 5.85 2.92 15.28
C ASN A 64 4.57 3.61 14.74
N SER A 65 4.60 4.17 13.54
CA SER A 65 3.46 4.91 12.97
C SER A 65 3.15 4.48 11.53
N PRO A 66 2.74 3.22 11.30
CA PRO A 66 2.50 2.73 9.95
C PRO A 66 1.18 3.21 9.36
N TYR A 67 0.20 3.59 10.20
CA TYR A 67 -1.14 3.96 9.77
C TYR A 67 -1.47 5.43 10.01
N LEU A 68 -2.15 6.04 9.04
CA LEU A 68 -2.79 7.35 9.20
C LEU A 68 -4.15 7.31 8.50
N PHE A 69 -5.23 7.67 9.23
CA PHE A 69 -6.61 7.62 8.73
C PHE A 69 -7.01 6.25 8.13
N GLY A 70 -6.50 5.17 8.74
CA GLY A 70 -6.75 3.80 8.30
C GLY A 70 -5.90 3.33 7.11
N GLN A 71 -5.06 4.19 6.52
CA GLN A 71 -4.19 3.84 5.40
C GLN A 71 -2.83 3.35 5.88
N ASP A 72 -2.32 2.25 5.32
CA ASP A 72 -0.97 1.73 5.57
C ASP A 72 0.03 2.51 4.71
N LEU A 73 0.92 3.27 5.35
CA LEU A 73 1.83 4.19 4.68
C LEU A 73 3.30 3.79 4.90
N TRP A 74 4.13 4.68 5.45
CA TRP A 74 5.52 4.42 5.77
C TRP A 74 5.64 3.59 7.06
N ASP A 75 6.79 2.98 7.33
CA ASP A 75 7.02 2.36 8.65
C ASP A 75 7.01 3.42 9.76
N GLU A 76 7.51 4.63 9.45
CA GLU A 76 7.42 5.81 10.31
C GLU A 76 6.77 6.99 9.56
N THR A 77 5.45 6.93 9.36
CA THR A 77 4.65 7.96 8.66
C THR A 77 4.74 9.33 9.32
N ARG A 78 4.98 9.38 10.64
CA ARG A 78 5.16 10.61 11.42
C ARG A 78 6.19 11.56 10.80
N ILE A 79 7.23 11.04 10.15
CA ILE A 79 8.27 11.86 9.53
C ILE A 79 7.67 12.76 8.44
N THR A 80 7.07 12.18 7.43
CA THR A 80 6.49 12.96 6.34
C THR A 80 5.22 13.72 6.76
N LEU A 81 4.46 13.21 7.73
CA LEU A 81 3.31 13.90 8.28
C LEU A 81 3.70 15.22 8.97
N PHE A 82 4.73 15.20 9.81
CA PHE A 82 5.18 16.39 10.52
C PHE A 82 5.70 17.48 9.56
N GLU A 83 6.46 17.09 8.54
CA GLU A 83 6.95 18.01 7.52
C GLU A 83 5.80 18.70 6.77
N GLN A 84 4.77 17.95 6.38
CA GLN A 84 3.62 18.50 5.65
C GLN A 84 2.64 19.26 6.56
N ALA A 85 2.44 18.83 7.80
CA ALA A 85 1.54 19.50 8.75
C ALA A 85 1.98 20.94 9.08
N LEU A 86 3.27 21.22 8.99
CA LEU A 86 3.86 22.53 9.24
C LEU A 86 4.38 23.23 7.97
N ASP A 87 4.02 22.74 6.80
CA ASP A 87 4.32 23.40 5.53
C ASP A 87 3.53 24.72 5.41
N LEU A 88 4.22 25.83 5.26
CA LEU A 88 3.65 27.17 5.13
C LEU A 88 3.38 27.58 3.68
N GLY A 89 3.66 26.72 2.72
CA GLY A 89 3.42 26.93 1.29
C GLY A 89 4.72 27.18 0.50
N PRO A 90 4.61 27.19 -0.83
CA PRO A 90 5.76 27.10 -1.75
C PRO A 90 6.73 28.30 -1.68
N ASP A 91 6.27 29.44 -1.17
CA ASP A 91 7.07 30.67 -1.08
C ASP A 91 7.87 30.79 0.23
N ILE A 92 7.76 29.82 1.13
CA ILE A 92 8.38 29.84 2.46
C ILE A 92 9.19 28.56 2.67
N SER A 93 10.44 28.71 3.05
CA SER A 93 11.29 27.55 3.35
C SER A 93 10.65 26.63 4.39
N PRO A 94 10.63 25.30 4.17
CA PRO A 94 10.06 24.33 5.12
C PRO A 94 10.73 24.44 6.49
N ARG A 95 9.93 24.48 7.56
CA ARG A 95 10.44 24.60 8.94
C ARG A 95 10.78 23.27 9.59
N VAL A 96 10.24 22.16 9.05
CA VAL A 96 10.60 20.80 9.48
C VAL A 96 11.43 20.17 8.37
N THR A 97 12.69 19.86 8.65
CA THR A 97 13.63 19.32 7.65
C THR A 97 14.73 18.49 8.28
N PHE A 98 15.40 17.69 7.48
CA PHE A 98 16.65 17.03 7.88
C PHE A 98 17.83 18.02 7.99
N GLY A 99 17.73 19.20 7.38
CA GLY A 99 18.77 20.21 7.28
C GLY A 99 19.29 20.32 5.84
N SER A 100 20.28 21.17 5.62
CA SER A 100 20.85 21.52 4.32
C SER A 100 22.27 20.98 4.13
N HIS A 101 23.04 20.82 5.21
CA HIS A 101 24.44 20.38 5.19
C HIS A 101 24.90 19.94 6.59
N TYR A 102 26.06 19.29 6.66
CA TYR A 102 26.78 19.08 7.91
C TYR A 102 27.33 20.41 8.44
N ALA A 103 27.35 20.57 9.76
CA ALA A 103 28.08 21.69 10.38
C ALA A 103 29.58 21.54 10.10
N ARG A 104 30.28 22.64 9.84
CA ARG A 104 31.70 22.65 9.43
C ARG A 104 32.65 23.13 10.53
N GLN A 105 32.38 24.26 11.11
CA GLN A 105 33.23 24.91 12.09
C GLN A 105 32.54 25.13 13.43
N SER A 106 31.25 25.48 13.39
CA SER A 106 30.48 25.83 14.58
C SER A 106 29.00 25.55 14.35
N LEU A 107 28.25 25.19 15.39
CA LEU A 107 26.78 25.12 15.34
C LEU A 107 26.13 26.51 15.15
N GLU A 108 26.87 27.60 15.32
CA GLU A 108 26.41 28.96 14.99
C GLU A 108 25.95 29.06 13.52
N GLU A 109 26.60 28.33 12.61
CA GLU A 109 26.23 28.26 11.19
C GLU A 109 24.73 27.94 10.98
N LEU A 110 24.18 27.08 11.84
CA LEU A 110 22.78 26.63 11.74
C LEU A 110 21.82 27.71 12.26
N PHE A 111 22.20 28.47 13.28
CA PHE A 111 21.42 29.63 13.76
C PHE A 111 21.43 30.77 12.72
N ILE A 112 22.57 31.03 12.10
CA ILE A 112 22.70 32.04 11.03
C ILE A 112 21.85 31.62 9.81
N GLU A 113 21.87 30.33 9.44
CA GLU A 113 21.04 29.80 8.37
C GLU A 113 19.55 29.97 8.68
N ASN A 114 19.13 29.68 9.91
CA ASN A 114 17.76 29.84 10.34
C ASN A 114 17.28 31.28 10.21
N ILE A 115 18.13 32.25 10.62
CA ILE A 115 17.82 33.71 10.50
C ILE A 115 17.68 34.11 9.03
N LYS A 116 18.51 33.55 8.12
CA LYS A 116 18.53 33.92 6.71
C LYS A 116 17.34 33.30 5.93
N LEU A 117 16.97 32.08 6.26
CA LEU A 117 15.99 31.31 5.47
C LEU A 117 14.54 31.42 5.96
N HIS A 118 14.37 31.76 7.26
CA HIS A 118 13.04 31.70 7.86
C HIS A 118 12.61 33.07 8.40
N PRO A 119 11.47 33.60 7.92
CA PRO A 119 10.92 34.84 8.49
C PRO A 119 10.47 34.62 9.93
N VAL A 120 10.45 35.72 10.72
CA VAL A 120 9.95 35.70 12.11
C VAL A 120 8.48 35.26 12.11
N LEU A 121 8.19 34.16 12.79
CA LEU A 121 6.84 33.60 12.89
C LEU A 121 6.06 34.21 14.06
N LEU A 122 6.76 34.45 15.20
CA LEU A 122 6.20 35.02 16.43
C LEU A 122 6.89 36.37 16.71
N PRO A 123 6.31 37.49 16.26
CA PRO A 123 6.90 38.80 16.45
C PRO A 123 6.63 39.37 17.87
N THR A 124 7.01 38.59 18.88
CA THR A 124 6.85 38.95 20.29
C THR A 124 8.13 39.62 20.80
N LEU A 125 7.99 40.77 21.43
CA LEU A 125 9.10 41.41 22.11
C LEU A 125 9.32 40.73 23.47
N ILE A 126 10.53 40.24 23.68
CA ILE A 126 10.96 39.59 24.91
C ILE A 126 11.72 40.65 25.73
N SER A 127 11.31 40.87 26.98
CA SER A 127 11.91 41.84 27.90
C SER A 127 13.09 41.29 28.69
N ASP A 128 13.50 40.06 28.40
CA ASP A 128 14.65 39.42 29.07
C ASP A 128 15.98 40.15 28.78
N ASP A 129 16.96 39.92 29.66
CA ASP A 129 18.34 40.30 29.44
C ASP A 129 18.82 39.87 28.05
N THR A 130 19.34 40.81 27.29
CA THR A 130 19.85 40.56 25.92
C THR A 130 20.96 39.50 25.89
N GLN A 131 21.68 39.29 26.97
CA GLN A 131 22.71 38.26 27.12
C GLN A 131 22.09 36.83 27.09
N LYS A 132 20.82 36.68 27.44
CA LYS A 132 20.09 35.39 27.35
C LYS A 132 19.58 35.07 25.97
N LEU A 133 19.80 35.93 24.96
CA LEU A 133 19.46 35.73 23.55
C LEU A 133 18.01 35.29 23.35
N GLY A 134 17.05 35.85 24.11
CA GLY A 134 15.65 35.43 24.15
C GLY A 134 15.00 35.37 22.75
N HIS A 135 15.19 36.39 21.91
CA HIS A 135 14.64 36.45 20.56
C HIS A 135 15.24 35.38 19.63
N LEU A 136 16.56 35.10 19.72
CA LEU A 136 17.23 34.06 18.96
C LEU A 136 16.67 32.67 19.34
N ARG A 137 16.50 32.42 20.63
CA ARG A 137 15.94 31.15 21.16
C ARG A 137 14.49 30.97 20.73
N LEU A 138 13.68 32.04 20.80
CA LEU A 138 12.27 32.00 20.33
C LEU A 138 12.21 31.71 18.83
N HIS A 139 13.03 32.42 18.03
CA HIS A 139 13.08 32.21 16.58
C HIS A 139 13.49 30.77 16.24
N ASN A 140 14.57 30.25 16.80
CA ASN A 140 15.03 28.88 16.64
C ASN A 140 14.00 27.88 17.14
N GLY A 141 13.23 28.20 18.17
CA GLY A 141 12.12 27.41 18.69
C GLY A 141 10.99 27.14 17.67
N THR A 142 10.87 28.00 16.65
CA THR A 142 9.86 27.88 15.57
C THR A 142 10.37 27.14 14.33
N ILE A 143 11.55 26.51 14.39
CA ILE A 143 12.16 25.76 13.30
C ILE A 143 12.52 24.38 13.82
N TRP A 144 11.91 23.35 13.23
CA TRP A 144 11.95 21.98 13.77
C TRP A 144 12.79 21.07 12.85
N ARG A 145 14.13 21.24 12.91
CA ARG A 145 15.02 20.25 12.29
C ARG A 145 14.96 18.93 13.05
N TRP A 146 15.11 17.80 12.34
CA TRP A 146 15.12 16.48 12.98
C TRP A 146 16.25 16.30 14.01
N ASN A 147 17.37 16.97 13.81
CA ASN A 147 18.39 17.23 14.82
C ASN A 147 18.53 18.74 14.96
N ARG A 148 18.17 19.29 16.11
CA ARG A 148 18.10 20.74 16.34
C ARG A 148 19.12 21.19 17.38
N PRO A 149 20.04 22.12 17.05
CA PRO A 149 20.89 22.75 18.07
C PRO A 149 20.04 23.70 18.91
N LEU A 150 20.22 23.62 20.21
CA LEU A 150 19.55 24.49 21.19
C LEU A 150 20.58 25.20 22.06
N LEU A 151 20.32 26.46 22.31
CA LEU A 151 21.02 27.24 23.32
C LEU A 151 20.19 27.29 24.60
N GLY A 152 20.72 26.79 25.69
CA GLY A 152 20.12 26.83 27.02
C GLY A 152 20.96 27.62 27.99
N PHE A 153 20.43 27.82 29.20
CA PHE A 153 21.14 28.43 30.33
C PHE A 153 20.84 27.57 31.55
N ASP A 154 21.88 27.32 32.35
CA ASP A 154 21.74 26.65 33.63
C ASP A 154 21.19 27.62 34.68
N ASP A 155 20.85 27.13 35.87
CA ASP A 155 20.26 27.94 36.93
C ASP A 155 21.20 29.05 37.42
N ASP A 156 22.52 28.88 37.27
CA ASP A 156 23.54 29.86 37.56
C ASP A 156 23.73 30.93 36.46
N GLY A 157 22.98 30.79 35.34
CA GLY A 157 23.07 31.65 34.18
C GLY A 157 24.15 31.25 33.17
N SER A 158 24.87 30.16 33.37
CA SER A 158 25.89 29.66 32.42
C SER A 158 25.25 29.16 31.13
N PRO A 159 25.72 29.61 29.94
CA PRO A 159 25.17 29.11 28.67
C PRO A 159 25.67 27.72 28.36
N HIS A 160 24.80 26.89 27.80
CA HIS A 160 25.17 25.58 27.29
C HIS A 160 24.52 25.27 25.95
N LEU A 161 25.16 24.40 25.12
CA LEU A 161 24.62 23.88 23.90
C LEU A 161 24.06 22.49 24.11
N ARG A 162 22.90 22.24 23.50
CA ARG A 162 22.29 20.91 23.43
C ARG A 162 21.96 20.56 21.97
N ILE A 163 22.04 19.27 21.65
CA ILE A 163 21.51 18.70 20.43
C ILE A 163 20.23 17.99 20.82
N GLU A 164 19.12 18.45 20.28
CA GLU A 164 17.82 17.82 20.42
C GLU A 164 17.59 16.85 19.25
N HIS A 165 17.56 15.56 19.53
CA HIS A 165 17.24 14.52 18.57
C HIS A 165 15.75 14.20 18.63
N ARG A 166 15.01 14.47 17.54
CA ARG A 166 13.55 14.40 17.45
C ARG A 166 13.05 13.24 16.58
N VAL A 167 13.97 12.42 16.11
CA VAL A 167 13.72 11.41 15.08
C VAL A 167 12.86 10.25 15.59
N MET A 168 13.06 9.83 16.84
CA MET A 168 12.40 8.65 17.40
C MET A 168 10.91 8.86 17.64
N ALA A 169 10.11 7.85 17.29
CA ALA A 169 8.72 7.75 17.71
C ALA A 169 8.62 7.56 19.24
N ALA A 170 7.51 7.98 19.83
CA ALA A 170 7.15 7.58 21.18
C ALA A 170 6.73 6.10 21.21
N GLY A 171 7.15 5.37 22.22
CA GLY A 171 6.79 3.96 22.41
C GLY A 171 7.70 2.97 21.68
N PRO A 172 7.32 1.68 21.58
CA PRO A 172 6.08 1.09 22.11
C PRO A 172 5.98 1.06 23.64
N THR A 173 7.06 0.68 24.35
CA THR A 173 7.13 0.69 25.83
C THR A 173 8.25 1.61 26.34
N LEU A 174 8.28 1.86 27.63
CA LEU A 174 9.39 2.56 28.27
C LEU A 174 10.72 1.81 28.09
N VAL A 175 10.66 0.48 28.13
CA VAL A 175 11.85 -0.38 27.93
C VAL A 175 12.36 -0.27 26.47
N ASP A 176 11.47 -0.23 25.50
CA ASP A 176 11.84 0.01 24.09
C ASP A 176 12.46 1.38 23.89
N MET A 177 11.90 2.41 24.51
CA MET A 177 12.44 3.77 24.45
C MET A 177 13.83 3.86 25.13
N ALA A 178 14.01 3.22 26.29
CA ALA A 178 15.31 3.13 26.95
C ALA A 178 16.37 2.43 26.09
N ALA A 179 15.98 1.35 25.41
CA ALA A 179 16.86 0.66 24.47
C ALA A 179 17.23 1.52 23.26
N ASN A 180 16.28 2.26 22.71
CA ASN A 180 16.54 3.22 21.61
C ASN A 180 17.48 4.34 22.08
N MET A 181 17.27 4.86 23.29
CA MET A 181 18.14 5.89 23.91
C MET A 181 19.56 5.36 24.10
N ALA A 182 19.72 4.16 24.64
CA ALA A 182 21.03 3.53 24.83
C ALA A 182 21.77 3.40 23.49
N PHE A 183 21.11 2.86 22.47
CA PHE A 183 21.68 2.70 21.15
C PHE A 183 22.10 4.07 20.53
N TYR A 184 21.25 5.10 20.66
CA TYR A 184 21.54 6.44 20.16
C TYR A 184 22.76 7.04 20.83
N TYR A 185 22.79 7.11 22.17
CA TYR A 185 23.89 7.76 22.89
C TYR A 185 25.21 7.04 22.67
N GLY A 186 25.19 5.69 22.72
CA GLY A 186 26.39 4.90 22.48
C GLY A 186 26.95 5.13 21.07
N LEU A 187 26.09 5.07 20.06
CA LEU A 187 26.52 5.21 18.68
C LEU A 187 26.98 6.63 18.32
N VAL A 188 26.30 7.67 18.85
CA VAL A 188 26.73 9.07 18.65
C VAL A 188 28.07 9.32 19.33
N GLU A 189 28.29 8.83 20.55
CA GLU A 189 29.57 8.99 21.24
C GLU A 189 30.69 8.26 20.49
N ASP A 190 30.50 7.00 20.08
CA ASP A 190 31.50 6.26 19.31
C ASP A 190 31.89 7.03 18.03
N LEU A 191 30.90 7.37 17.20
CA LEU A 191 31.16 8.05 15.92
C LEU A 191 31.80 9.43 16.09
N SER A 192 31.41 10.19 17.11
CA SER A 192 31.98 11.52 17.35
C SER A 192 33.45 11.50 17.75
N ARG A 193 33.94 10.36 18.25
CA ARG A 193 35.31 10.15 18.71
C ARG A 193 36.24 9.55 17.66
N GLN A 194 35.70 9.08 16.54
CA GLN A 194 36.52 8.49 15.50
C GLN A 194 37.61 9.48 15.00
N SER A 195 38.80 8.99 14.74
CA SER A 195 39.91 9.80 14.21
C SER A 195 39.58 10.40 12.85
N THR A 196 38.95 9.60 11.98
CA THR A 196 38.40 10.03 10.70
C THR A 196 36.98 10.52 10.91
N PRO A 197 36.63 11.76 10.54
CA PRO A 197 35.27 12.27 10.63
C PRO A 197 34.27 11.41 9.85
N PRO A 198 33.20 10.85 10.47
CA PRO A 198 32.24 10.04 9.75
C PRO A 198 31.53 10.81 8.62
N GLU A 199 31.36 12.13 8.78
CA GLU A 199 30.81 13.02 7.76
C GLU A 199 31.73 13.17 6.52
N SER A 200 33.00 12.83 6.62
CA SER A 200 33.90 12.77 5.45
C SER A 200 33.76 11.47 4.65
N LEU A 201 33.19 10.44 5.28
CA LEU A 201 32.99 9.11 4.69
C LEU A 201 31.57 8.90 4.17
N LEU A 202 30.60 9.71 4.64
CA LEU A 202 29.21 9.65 4.19
C LEU A 202 28.76 11.06 3.78
N PRO A 203 28.60 11.34 2.48
CA PRO A 203 28.08 12.64 2.01
C PRO A 203 26.71 12.98 2.62
N PHE A 204 26.47 14.26 2.95
CA PHE A 204 25.23 14.71 3.56
C PHE A 204 23.98 14.27 2.81
N GLY A 205 23.97 14.37 1.47
CA GLY A 205 22.85 13.89 0.64
C GLY A 205 22.53 12.41 0.87
N LYS A 206 23.56 11.58 1.04
CA LYS A 206 23.38 10.16 1.35
C LYS A 206 22.84 9.92 2.77
N ALA A 207 23.29 10.68 3.76
CA ALA A 207 22.75 10.59 5.12
C ALA A 207 21.26 10.98 5.14
N ARG A 208 20.88 12.04 4.41
CA ARG A 208 19.49 12.47 4.25
C ARG A 208 18.65 11.40 3.51
N ASP A 209 19.12 10.89 2.40
CA ASP A 209 18.41 9.87 1.61
C ASP A 209 18.23 8.59 2.43
N ASN A 210 19.24 8.18 3.20
CA ASN A 210 19.17 7.07 4.14
C ASN A 210 18.06 7.29 5.18
N PHE A 211 17.97 8.50 5.75
CA PHE A 211 16.96 8.83 6.75
C PHE A 211 15.53 8.66 6.23
N TYR A 212 15.22 9.23 5.07
CA TYR A 212 13.88 9.10 4.48
C TYR A 212 13.60 7.66 4.04
N ARG A 213 14.57 6.98 3.47
CA ARG A 213 14.41 5.57 3.09
C ARG A 213 14.19 4.66 4.29
N ALA A 214 14.90 4.91 5.40
CA ALA A 214 14.71 4.18 6.65
C ALA A 214 13.35 4.51 7.30
N ALA A 215 12.87 5.74 7.22
CA ALA A 215 11.52 6.10 7.66
C ALA A 215 10.43 5.40 6.84
N GLN A 216 10.65 5.25 5.53
CA GLN A 216 9.70 4.62 4.62
C GLN A 216 9.66 3.09 4.77
N LEU A 217 10.82 2.44 4.86
CA LEU A 217 10.96 0.98 4.77
C LEU A 217 11.33 0.29 6.11
N GLY A 218 11.62 1.06 7.16
CA GLY A 218 12.04 0.52 8.45
C GLY A 218 13.33 -0.29 8.34
N LEU A 219 13.39 -1.41 9.03
CA LEU A 219 14.54 -2.34 9.05
C LEU A 219 14.82 -3.01 7.69
N ARG A 220 13.90 -2.93 6.74
CA ARG A 220 14.06 -3.47 5.37
C ARG A 220 14.79 -2.53 4.43
N ALA A 221 15.18 -1.35 4.88
CA ALA A 221 15.89 -0.38 4.07
C ALA A 221 17.33 -0.85 3.78
N ASP A 222 17.78 -0.62 2.55
CA ASP A 222 19.20 -0.59 2.22
C ASP A 222 19.70 0.85 2.32
N VAL A 223 20.84 1.05 2.98
CA VAL A 223 21.41 2.38 3.22
C VAL A 223 22.85 2.45 2.73
N ALA A 224 23.28 3.63 2.33
CA ALA A 224 24.71 3.88 2.18
C ALA A 224 25.32 4.05 3.59
N TRP A 225 26.44 3.41 3.87
CA TRP A 225 27.08 3.52 5.17
C TRP A 225 28.57 3.75 5.03
N LEU A 226 29.03 4.90 5.52
CA LEU A 226 30.41 5.38 5.41
C LEU A 226 30.90 5.19 3.95
N ASN A 227 31.91 4.40 3.71
CA ASN A 227 32.46 4.16 2.36
C ASN A 227 31.72 3.04 1.57
N GLN A 228 30.62 2.48 2.10
CA GLN A 228 29.85 1.42 1.45
C GLN A 228 28.65 2.03 0.72
N SER A 229 28.41 1.62 -0.52
CA SER A 229 27.37 2.21 -1.38
C SER A 229 25.96 1.74 -1.05
N SER A 230 25.79 0.52 -0.56
CA SER A 230 24.49 -0.06 -0.16
C SER A 230 24.71 -1.25 0.75
N VAL A 231 24.07 -1.22 1.93
CA VAL A 231 24.13 -2.29 2.94
C VAL A 231 22.72 -2.48 3.50
N PRO A 232 22.22 -3.72 3.67
CA PRO A 232 20.99 -3.97 4.39
C PRO A 232 21.09 -3.44 5.82
N LEU A 233 20.13 -2.57 6.20
CA LEU A 233 20.20 -1.87 7.48
C LEU A 233 20.14 -2.82 8.67
N SER A 234 19.38 -3.91 8.57
CA SER A 234 19.33 -4.95 9.61
C SER A 234 20.68 -5.61 9.85
N GLU A 235 21.42 -5.95 8.78
CA GLU A 235 22.76 -6.53 8.89
C GLU A 235 23.77 -5.54 9.44
N LEU A 236 23.71 -4.29 9.00
CA LEU A 236 24.54 -3.20 9.49
C LEU A 236 24.37 -3.00 11.00
N ILE A 237 23.14 -2.97 11.48
CA ILE A 237 22.84 -2.79 12.91
C ILE A 237 23.44 -3.93 13.73
N ILE A 238 23.25 -5.19 13.31
CA ILE A 238 23.73 -6.36 14.06
C ILE A 238 25.25 -6.44 14.07
N ASN A 239 25.87 -6.27 12.89
CA ASN A 239 27.29 -6.61 12.70
C ASN A 239 28.24 -5.47 13.04
N GLU A 240 27.77 -4.21 12.92
CA GLU A 240 28.63 -3.04 13.13
C GLU A 240 28.11 -2.08 14.19
N LEU A 241 26.82 -1.66 14.12
CA LEU A 241 26.35 -0.54 14.94
C LEU A 241 26.11 -0.93 16.40
N LEU A 242 25.66 -2.14 16.70
CA LEU A 242 25.49 -2.60 18.09
C LEU A 242 26.84 -2.70 18.83
N PRO A 243 27.91 -3.30 18.26
CA PRO A 243 29.24 -3.25 18.86
C PRO A 243 29.73 -1.82 19.13
N ARG A 244 29.61 -0.93 18.15
CA ARG A 244 30.00 0.48 18.30
C ARG A 244 29.20 1.20 19.40
N ALA A 245 27.88 0.96 19.47
CA ALA A 245 27.05 1.54 20.53
C ALA A 245 27.49 1.05 21.93
N ALA A 246 27.86 -0.22 22.06
CA ALA A 246 28.39 -0.76 23.31
C ALA A 246 29.73 -0.09 23.72
N GLU A 247 30.63 0.10 22.78
CA GLU A 247 31.91 0.80 23.01
C GLU A 247 31.70 2.27 23.44
N GLY A 248 30.78 2.98 22.76
CA GLY A 248 30.44 4.36 23.14
C GLY A 248 29.84 4.48 24.52
N LEU A 249 28.90 3.57 24.90
CA LEU A 249 28.32 3.53 26.23
C LEU A 249 29.34 3.17 27.32
N ALA A 250 30.25 2.24 27.03
CA ALA A 250 31.35 1.90 27.95
C ALA A 250 32.27 3.10 28.20
N TYR A 251 32.54 3.90 27.15
CA TYR A 251 33.32 5.13 27.31
C TYR A 251 32.59 6.17 28.15
N LEU A 252 31.26 6.25 28.07
CA LEU A 252 30.45 7.13 28.92
C LEU A 252 30.39 6.64 30.37
N GLY A 253 30.98 5.50 30.70
CA GLY A 253 30.99 4.92 32.03
C GLY A 253 29.66 4.27 32.42
N THR A 254 28.83 3.88 31.45
CA THR A 254 27.57 3.20 31.71
C THR A 254 27.81 1.76 32.20
N GLU A 255 27.02 1.31 33.18
CA GLU A 255 27.15 -0.03 33.75
C GLU A 255 26.96 -1.12 32.68
N SER A 256 27.89 -2.09 32.64
CA SER A 256 27.94 -3.10 31.60
C SER A 256 26.69 -4.00 31.56
N SER A 257 26.08 -4.31 32.70
CA SER A 257 24.85 -5.11 32.78
C SER A 257 23.67 -4.35 32.15
N TRP A 258 23.55 -3.06 32.42
CA TRP A 258 22.54 -2.18 31.83
C TRP A 258 22.72 -2.05 30.30
N VAL A 259 23.97 -1.89 29.85
CA VAL A 259 24.31 -1.84 28.41
C VAL A 259 23.90 -3.14 27.73
N ALA A 260 24.30 -4.28 28.28
CA ALA A 260 24.00 -5.58 27.69
C ALA A 260 22.48 -5.81 27.59
N GLN A 261 21.74 -5.49 28.65
CA GLN A 261 20.27 -5.64 28.66
C GLN A 261 19.58 -4.82 27.56
N HIS A 262 19.92 -3.55 27.43
CA HIS A 262 19.22 -2.65 26.51
C HIS A 262 19.63 -2.88 25.06
N LEU A 263 20.89 -3.15 24.80
CA LEU A 263 21.35 -3.46 23.43
C LEU A 263 20.87 -4.83 22.95
N GLU A 264 20.65 -5.78 23.88
CA GLU A 264 20.03 -7.06 23.52
C GLU A 264 18.58 -6.89 23.06
N ILE A 265 17.81 -5.98 23.64
CA ILE A 265 16.46 -5.63 23.16
C ILE A 265 16.52 -5.16 21.71
N ILE A 266 17.48 -4.29 21.35
CA ILE A 266 17.68 -3.84 19.97
C ILE A 266 18.04 -5.03 19.07
N ARG A 267 18.96 -5.89 19.50
CA ARG A 267 19.35 -7.10 18.76
C ARG A 267 18.17 -7.98 18.44
N GLN A 268 17.37 -8.32 19.45
CA GLN A 268 16.20 -9.18 19.29
C GLN A 268 15.11 -8.53 18.41
N ARG A 269 14.92 -7.22 18.50
CA ARG A 269 14.01 -6.48 17.63
C ARG A 269 14.43 -6.56 16.15
N VAL A 270 15.73 -6.47 15.86
CA VAL A 270 16.25 -6.60 14.50
C VAL A 270 16.14 -8.03 14.00
N ILE A 271 16.50 -9.03 14.83
CA ILE A 271 16.43 -10.46 14.47
C ILE A 271 14.99 -10.88 14.18
N SER A 272 14.04 -10.47 15.00
CA SER A 272 12.62 -10.78 14.80
C SER A 272 11.97 -9.94 13.69
N GLY A 273 12.59 -8.81 13.31
CA GLY A 273 11.99 -7.83 12.42
C GLY A 273 10.79 -7.08 13.03
N GLN A 274 10.49 -7.29 14.32
CA GLN A 274 9.28 -6.78 14.96
C GLN A 274 9.51 -5.44 15.65
N THR A 275 9.37 -4.36 14.90
CA THR A 275 9.21 -2.98 15.41
C THR A 275 7.74 -2.72 15.79
N GLY A 276 7.46 -1.57 16.40
CA GLY A 276 6.07 -1.16 16.64
C GLY A 276 5.23 -1.10 15.37
N ALA A 277 5.80 -0.63 14.27
CA ALA A 277 5.14 -0.60 12.96
C ALA A 277 4.88 -2.02 12.42
N ALA A 278 5.87 -2.90 12.51
CA ALA A 278 5.70 -4.28 12.06
C ALA A 278 4.64 -5.03 12.88
N TRP A 279 4.62 -4.83 14.21
CA TRP A 279 3.59 -5.43 15.07
C TRP A 279 2.19 -4.93 14.72
N GLN A 280 2.00 -3.62 14.54
CA GLN A 280 0.71 -3.05 14.15
C GLN A 280 0.22 -3.64 12.82
N ARG A 281 1.10 -3.76 11.82
CA ARG A 281 0.75 -4.41 10.55
C ARG A 281 0.43 -5.89 10.70
N SER A 282 1.17 -6.61 11.55
CA SER A 282 0.87 -8.00 11.85
C SER A 282 -0.51 -8.15 12.50
N TYR A 283 -0.88 -7.20 13.39
CA TYR A 283 -2.22 -7.17 13.96
C TYR A 283 -3.30 -6.97 12.88
N VAL A 284 -3.14 -5.95 12.03
CA VAL A 284 -4.11 -5.68 10.96
C VAL A 284 -4.17 -6.81 9.94
N THR A 285 -3.05 -7.49 9.68
CA THR A 285 -3.02 -8.66 8.81
C THR A 285 -3.80 -9.82 9.40
N GLU A 286 -3.75 -10.01 10.73
CA GLU A 286 -4.44 -11.12 11.41
C GLU A 286 -5.90 -10.81 11.72
N HIS A 287 -6.24 -9.55 12.04
CA HIS A 287 -7.56 -9.16 12.56
C HIS A 287 -8.35 -8.25 11.61
N GLY A 288 -7.81 -7.95 10.40
CA GLY A 288 -8.37 -6.92 9.53
C GLY A 288 -8.14 -5.50 10.08
N PRO A 289 -8.73 -4.46 9.47
CA PRO A 289 -8.53 -3.06 9.85
C PRO A 289 -9.34 -2.66 11.11
N ASP A 290 -9.33 -3.49 12.14
CA ASP A 290 -9.89 -3.18 13.47
C ASP A 290 -8.90 -2.32 14.27
N PHE A 291 -8.88 -1.03 14.00
CA PHE A 291 -7.99 -0.08 14.70
C PHE A 291 -8.39 0.13 16.16
N THR A 292 -9.64 -0.12 16.53
CA THR A 292 -10.07 -0.08 17.94
C THR A 292 -9.45 -1.21 18.73
N GLY A 293 -9.56 -2.44 18.23
CA GLY A 293 -8.93 -3.61 18.83
C GLY A 293 -7.40 -3.52 18.82
N LEU A 294 -6.81 -2.99 17.74
CA LEU A 294 -5.37 -2.72 17.66
C LEU A 294 -4.90 -1.83 18.81
N VAL A 295 -5.56 -0.69 19.04
CA VAL A 295 -5.19 0.25 20.11
C VAL A 295 -5.40 -0.38 21.49
N GLN A 296 -6.46 -1.16 21.68
CA GLN A 296 -6.72 -1.86 22.93
C GLN A 296 -5.62 -2.89 23.25
N LEU A 297 -5.27 -3.74 22.29
CA LEU A 297 -4.21 -4.74 22.46
C LEU A 297 -2.83 -4.10 22.59
N TYR A 298 -2.55 -3.06 21.82
CA TYR A 298 -1.32 -2.26 21.95
C TYR A 298 -1.18 -1.71 23.37
N ARG A 299 -2.25 -1.12 23.92
CA ARG A 299 -2.28 -0.61 25.31
C ARG A 299 -2.04 -1.70 26.35
N GLN A 300 -2.61 -2.90 26.17
CA GLN A 300 -2.37 -4.04 27.07
C GLN A 300 -0.90 -4.45 27.07
N HIS A 301 -0.30 -4.58 25.88
CA HIS A 301 1.13 -4.89 25.76
C HIS A 301 2.02 -3.78 26.31
N GLN A 302 1.68 -2.50 26.05
CA GLN A 302 2.41 -1.37 26.62
C GLN A 302 2.39 -1.40 28.15
N GLN A 303 1.24 -1.69 28.77
CA GLN A 303 1.09 -1.81 30.22
C GLN A 303 1.84 -3.01 30.79
N SER A 304 2.07 -4.07 30.04
CA SER A 304 2.88 -5.21 30.48
C SER A 304 4.35 -4.86 30.66
N GLY A 305 4.82 -3.78 30.03
CA GLY A 305 6.23 -3.37 30.04
C GLY A 305 7.17 -4.27 29.25
N GLN A 306 6.66 -5.32 28.59
CA GLN A 306 7.47 -6.21 27.76
C GLN A 306 7.91 -5.50 26.46
N PRO A 307 9.16 -5.69 26.01
CA PRO A 307 9.63 -5.06 24.78
C PRO A 307 8.86 -5.59 23.55
N VAL A 308 8.70 -4.76 22.53
CA VAL A 308 7.82 -5.02 21.38
C VAL A 308 8.15 -6.29 20.60
N HIS A 309 9.39 -6.71 20.57
CA HIS A 309 9.82 -7.90 19.82
C HIS A 309 9.25 -9.22 20.38
N VAL A 310 8.73 -9.23 21.59
CA VAL A 310 8.06 -10.41 22.19
C VAL A 310 6.53 -10.29 22.19
N TRP A 311 5.96 -9.20 21.68
CA TRP A 311 4.53 -9.03 21.62
C TRP A 311 3.92 -9.99 20.61
N ASN A 312 2.83 -10.64 20.98
CA ASN A 312 2.00 -11.38 20.05
C ASN A 312 0.80 -10.51 19.60
N VAL A 313 0.19 -10.88 18.50
CA VAL A 313 -0.98 -10.19 17.96
C VAL A 313 -2.30 -10.85 18.38
N ARG A 314 -2.23 -11.90 19.20
CA ARG A 314 -3.40 -12.60 19.75
C ARG A 314 -3.67 -12.13 21.18
N PRO A 315 -4.94 -11.82 21.53
CA PRO A 315 -5.29 -11.56 22.92
C PRO A 315 -5.04 -12.81 23.79
N ALA A 316 -4.76 -12.58 25.09
CA ALA A 316 -4.58 -13.68 26.03
C ALA A 316 -5.80 -14.62 26.04
N PRO A 317 -5.62 -15.93 26.22
CA PRO A 317 -6.73 -16.88 26.25
C PRO A 317 -7.78 -16.47 27.30
N GLY A 318 -8.96 -16.07 26.89
CA GLY A 318 -10.11 -15.73 27.75
C GLY A 318 -10.83 -14.41 27.50
N SER A 319 -10.41 -13.55 26.58
CA SER A 319 -10.96 -12.20 26.47
C SER A 319 -11.71 -11.84 25.18
N LEU A 320 -11.86 -12.71 24.21
CA LEU A 320 -12.76 -12.51 23.05
C LEU A 320 -13.22 -13.86 22.49
N SER A 321 -14.47 -13.91 22.01
CA SER A 321 -15.02 -15.05 21.31
C SER A 321 -14.16 -15.42 20.11
N PRO A 322 -13.91 -16.70 19.84
CA PRO A 322 -13.00 -17.10 18.77
C PRO A 322 -13.60 -16.75 17.40
N THR A 323 -12.94 -15.89 16.65
CA THR A 323 -13.08 -15.87 15.20
C THR A 323 -12.63 -17.23 14.67
N PRO A 324 -13.35 -17.88 13.78
CA PRO A 324 -13.02 -19.23 13.34
C PRO A 324 -11.60 -19.24 12.75
N SER A 325 -10.73 -20.03 13.38
CA SER A 325 -9.40 -20.33 12.84
C SER A 325 -9.58 -21.07 11.52
N VAL A 326 -9.11 -20.46 10.42
CA VAL A 326 -9.03 -21.16 9.16
C VAL A 326 -8.09 -22.34 9.33
N PRO A 327 -8.49 -23.54 9.02
CA PRO A 327 -7.58 -24.67 9.01
C PRO A 327 -6.42 -24.37 8.04
N GLU A 328 -5.17 -24.60 8.43
CA GLU A 328 -3.98 -24.60 7.55
C GLU A 328 -4.20 -25.43 6.27
N SER A 329 -5.34 -26.12 6.20
CA SER A 329 -5.76 -27.02 5.15
C SER A 329 -6.41 -26.36 3.93
N MET A 330 -6.76 -25.07 3.91
CA MET A 330 -7.47 -24.47 2.75
C MET A 330 -6.58 -24.17 1.54
N LEU A 331 -5.31 -23.83 1.72
CA LEU A 331 -4.35 -23.59 0.65
C LEU A 331 -3.33 -24.73 0.59
N CYS A 332 -3.11 -25.26 -0.61
CA CYS A 332 -1.94 -26.10 -0.89
C CYS A 332 -0.85 -25.23 -1.53
N VAL A 333 0.35 -25.23 -0.97
CA VAL A 333 1.52 -24.56 -1.55
C VAL A 333 2.50 -25.63 -2.00
N THR A 334 3.00 -25.54 -3.24
CA THR A 334 3.94 -26.52 -3.82
C THR A 334 4.95 -25.85 -4.74
N ASP A 335 6.19 -26.39 -4.77
CA ASP A 335 7.26 -25.93 -5.65
C ASP A 335 7.38 -26.77 -6.95
N SER A 336 6.42 -27.63 -7.19
CA SER A 336 6.41 -28.51 -8.38
C SER A 336 5.05 -28.47 -9.07
N LEU A 337 5.08 -28.57 -10.39
CA LEU A 337 3.87 -28.63 -11.20
C LEU A 337 3.16 -29.97 -10.94
N PRO A 338 1.89 -29.97 -10.46
CA PRO A 338 1.14 -31.21 -10.24
C PRO A 338 1.04 -32.06 -11.51
N THR A 339 1.33 -33.36 -11.38
CA THR A 339 1.24 -34.29 -12.51
C THR A 339 -0.17 -34.32 -13.05
N GLY A 340 -0.34 -34.09 -14.33
CA GLY A 340 -1.65 -34.03 -15.00
C GLY A 340 -2.23 -32.63 -15.17
N LEU A 341 -1.71 -31.61 -14.49
CA LEU A 341 -2.28 -30.24 -14.56
C LEU A 341 -2.31 -29.67 -15.99
N LEU A 342 -1.32 -30.03 -16.83
CA LEU A 342 -1.23 -29.53 -18.21
C LEU A 342 -2.26 -30.11 -19.16
N THR A 343 -3.01 -31.11 -18.74
CA THR A 343 -4.01 -31.81 -19.57
C THR A 343 -5.36 -31.95 -18.88
N THR A 344 -5.48 -31.53 -17.64
CA THR A 344 -6.74 -31.61 -16.88
C THR A 344 -7.77 -30.62 -17.41
N SER A 345 -9.03 -31.03 -17.47
CA SER A 345 -10.12 -30.09 -17.75
C SER A 345 -10.45 -29.22 -16.52
N PRO A 346 -11.09 -28.06 -16.70
CA PRO A 346 -11.50 -27.22 -15.57
C PRO A 346 -12.35 -27.97 -14.53
N GLY A 347 -13.29 -28.78 -14.96
CA GLY A 347 -14.16 -29.55 -14.06
C GLY A 347 -13.45 -30.68 -13.28
N GLU A 348 -12.26 -31.09 -13.71
CA GLU A 348 -11.45 -32.12 -13.03
C GLU A 348 -10.42 -31.54 -12.05
N LEU A 349 -10.29 -30.21 -11.98
CA LEU A 349 -9.31 -29.55 -11.10
C LEU A 349 -9.45 -29.95 -9.63
N ARG A 350 -10.69 -30.09 -9.15
CA ARG A 350 -10.93 -30.51 -7.77
C ARG A 350 -10.45 -31.95 -7.52
N ALA A 351 -10.67 -32.86 -8.44
CA ALA A 351 -10.18 -34.22 -8.33
C ALA A 351 -8.66 -34.31 -8.36
N LEU A 352 -8.00 -33.42 -9.15
CA LEU A 352 -6.55 -33.34 -9.26
C LEU A 352 -5.88 -32.64 -8.06
N LEU A 353 -6.39 -31.48 -7.62
CA LEU A 353 -5.74 -30.62 -6.65
C LEU A 353 -6.35 -30.73 -5.24
N GLY A 354 -7.60 -31.15 -5.13
CA GLY A 354 -8.34 -31.28 -3.88
C GLY A 354 -8.79 -29.95 -3.26
N ARG A 355 -8.03 -28.88 -3.44
CA ARG A 355 -8.24 -27.55 -2.84
C ARG A 355 -7.54 -26.44 -3.65
N PRO A 356 -7.80 -25.14 -3.35
CA PRO A 356 -7.02 -24.03 -3.90
C PRO A 356 -5.51 -24.26 -3.74
N THR A 357 -4.76 -24.03 -4.82
CA THR A 357 -3.35 -24.40 -4.88
C THR A 357 -2.51 -23.25 -5.41
N LEU A 358 -1.43 -22.92 -4.70
CA LEU A 358 -0.39 -21.98 -5.10
C LEU A 358 0.86 -22.77 -5.50
N ILE A 359 1.30 -22.62 -6.74
CA ILE A 359 2.41 -23.36 -7.34
C ILE A 359 3.55 -22.40 -7.59
N HIS A 360 4.74 -22.66 -7.07
CA HIS A 360 5.93 -21.88 -7.29
C HIS A 360 6.89 -22.60 -8.24
N LEU A 361 7.12 -22.02 -9.41
CA LEU A 361 8.03 -22.55 -10.41
C LEU A 361 9.30 -21.67 -10.48
N PRO A 362 10.50 -22.25 -10.42
CA PRO A 362 11.73 -21.50 -10.57
C PRO A 362 11.92 -21.01 -12.01
N GLY A 363 12.75 -19.98 -12.18
CA GLY A 363 13.12 -19.46 -13.49
C GLY A 363 14.41 -18.66 -13.41
N ARG A 364 14.99 -18.33 -14.57
CA ARG A 364 16.30 -17.65 -14.67
C ARG A 364 16.33 -16.29 -13.97
N LYS A 365 15.25 -15.51 -14.05
CA LYS A 365 15.10 -14.26 -13.29
C LYS A 365 14.33 -14.57 -11.99
N PRO A 366 14.85 -14.19 -10.82
CA PRO A 366 14.21 -14.52 -9.53
C PRO A 366 13.01 -13.64 -9.20
N ASP A 367 12.89 -12.42 -9.76
CA ASP A 367 11.74 -11.54 -9.60
C ASP A 367 10.52 -12.17 -10.27
N ARG A 368 9.52 -12.45 -9.46
CA ARG A 368 8.46 -13.42 -9.74
C ARG A 368 7.29 -12.79 -10.48
N LEU A 369 6.79 -13.47 -11.51
CA LEU A 369 5.48 -13.19 -12.08
C LEU A 369 4.44 -13.97 -11.26
N PHE A 370 3.44 -13.28 -10.71
CA PHE A 370 2.30 -13.90 -10.04
C PHE A 370 1.10 -13.92 -10.98
N VAL A 371 0.44 -15.05 -11.10
CA VAL A 371 -0.74 -15.24 -11.97
C VAL A 371 -1.82 -15.96 -11.19
N SER A 372 -3.00 -15.35 -11.08
CA SER A 372 -4.21 -16.01 -10.57
C SER A 372 -5.13 -16.42 -11.70
N VAL A 373 -5.72 -17.60 -11.55
CA VAL A 373 -6.67 -18.20 -12.49
C VAL A 373 -7.77 -18.95 -11.75
N MET A 374 -8.89 -19.16 -12.39
CA MET A 374 -10.02 -19.90 -11.82
C MET A 374 -10.51 -19.30 -10.49
N LEU A 375 -10.48 -17.97 -10.32
CA LEU A 375 -11.17 -17.32 -9.20
C LEU A 375 -12.68 -17.52 -9.34
N HIS A 376 -13.17 -17.53 -10.58
CA HIS A 376 -14.51 -17.97 -10.94
C HIS A 376 -14.43 -19.33 -11.66
N GLY A 377 -15.24 -20.28 -11.22
CA GLY A 377 -15.14 -21.66 -11.70
C GLY A 377 -15.56 -21.86 -13.17
N ASN A 378 -16.36 -20.97 -13.73
CA ASN A 378 -16.83 -20.98 -15.12
C ASN A 378 -15.96 -20.12 -16.07
N GLU A 379 -14.78 -19.66 -15.62
CA GLU A 379 -13.86 -18.80 -16.37
C GLU A 379 -12.51 -19.49 -16.63
N PRO A 380 -12.42 -20.46 -17.54
CA PRO A 380 -11.26 -21.32 -17.70
C PRO A 380 -10.11 -20.73 -18.52
N VAL A 381 -10.24 -19.53 -19.09
CA VAL A 381 -9.23 -18.96 -20.01
C VAL A 381 -7.82 -18.94 -19.40
N GLY A 382 -7.71 -18.56 -18.14
CA GLY A 382 -6.42 -18.49 -17.46
C GLY A 382 -5.76 -19.86 -17.30
N LEU A 383 -6.52 -20.90 -16.94
CA LEU A 383 -6.03 -22.28 -16.87
C LEU A 383 -5.54 -22.77 -18.23
N LEU A 384 -6.34 -22.56 -19.27
CA LEU A 384 -6.02 -23.01 -20.63
C LEU A 384 -4.80 -22.29 -21.20
N ALA A 385 -4.67 -21.00 -20.95
CA ALA A 385 -3.50 -20.21 -21.32
C ALA A 385 -2.23 -20.70 -20.59
N LEU A 386 -2.31 -20.98 -19.30
CA LEU A 386 -1.20 -21.54 -18.52
C LEU A 386 -0.80 -22.93 -19.00
N GLN A 387 -1.75 -23.79 -19.33
CA GLN A 387 -1.46 -25.12 -19.89
C GLN A 387 -0.70 -25.02 -21.22
N GLN A 388 -1.12 -24.12 -22.11
CA GLN A 388 -0.42 -23.86 -23.38
C GLN A 388 0.98 -23.28 -23.13
N LEU A 389 1.12 -22.29 -22.26
CA LEU A 389 2.39 -21.67 -21.91
C LEU A 389 3.35 -22.68 -21.32
N LEU A 390 2.98 -23.33 -20.21
CA LEU A 390 3.83 -24.29 -19.51
C LEU A 390 4.15 -25.53 -20.35
N GLY A 391 3.26 -25.88 -21.29
CA GLY A 391 3.53 -26.92 -22.29
C GLY A 391 4.79 -26.65 -23.13
N ARG A 392 5.12 -25.36 -23.40
CA ARG A 392 6.33 -24.93 -24.13
C ARG A 392 7.60 -25.04 -23.30
N TYR A 393 7.47 -25.07 -21.97
CA TYR A 393 8.60 -25.07 -21.00
C TYR A 393 8.79 -26.42 -20.30
N ARG A 394 8.17 -27.52 -20.78
CA ARG A 394 8.32 -28.86 -20.17
C ARG A 394 9.78 -29.33 -20.02
N ILE A 395 10.64 -28.94 -20.96
CA ILE A 395 12.06 -29.35 -21.04
C ILE A 395 13.00 -28.13 -21.07
N ARG A 396 12.48 -26.94 -20.82
CA ARG A 396 13.23 -25.68 -20.82
C ARG A 396 12.97 -24.94 -19.53
N GLU A 397 13.99 -24.28 -19.02
CA GLU A 397 13.84 -23.39 -17.87
C GLU A 397 12.98 -22.18 -18.22
N LEU A 398 12.09 -21.77 -17.29
CA LEU A 398 11.31 -20.55 -17.43
C LEU A 398 12.23 -19.33 -17.49
N PRO A 399 11.94 -18.34 -18.35
CA PRO A 399 12.73 -17.11 -18.41
C PRO A 399 12.70 -16.31 -17.10
N ARG A 400 11.63 -16.44 -16.32
CA ARG A 400 11.37 -15.78 -15.03
C ARG A 400 10.66 -16.75 -14.09
N ALA A 401 10.94 -16.65 -12.78
CA ALA A 401 10.20 -17.38 -11.77
C ALA A 401 8.69 -17.04 -11.86
N LEU A 402 7.86 -18.07 -11.78
CA LEU A 402 6.41 -17.97 -11.95
C LEU A 402 5.71 -18.55 -10.71
N SER A 403 4.74 -17.84 -10.18
CA SER A 403 3.82 -18.34 -9.17
C SER A 403 2.40 -18.34 -9.73
N VAL A 404 1.73 -19.47 -9.64
CA VAL A 404 0.38 -19.65 -10.16
C VAL A 404 -0.56 -19.99 -9.01
N PHE A 405 -1.59 -19.18 -8.82
CA PHE A 405 -2.69 -19.48 -7.90
C PHE A 405 -3.90 -19.98 -8.68
N ILE A 406 -4.29 -21.24 -8.43
CA ILE A 406 -5.51 -21.84 -8.93
C ILE A 406 -6.55 -21.76 -7.81
N GLY A 407 -7.58 -20.92 -8.01
CA GLY A 407 -8.49 -20.51 -6.95
C GLY A 407 -9.62 -21.48 -6.66
N ASN A 408 -10.81 -21.24 -7.19
CA ASN A 408 -12.05 -21.90 -6.80
C ASN A 408 -12.29 -23.25 -7.53
N VAL A 409 -11.55 -24.28 -7.14
CA VAL A 409 -11.66 -25.62 -7.73
C VAL A 409 -13.03 -26.27 -7.52
N TRP A 410 -13.76 -25.89 -6.47
CA TRP A 410 -15.13 -26.42 -6.22
C TRP A 410 -16.15 -25.82 -7.18
N ALA A 411 -16.09 -24.51 -7.42
CA ALA A 411 -16.93 -23.86 -8.41
C ALA A 411 -16.57 -24.30 -9.84
N ALA A 412 -15.28 -24.60 -10.10
CA ALA A 412 -14.83 -25.17 -11.37
C ALA A 412 -15.45 -26.53 -11.66
N GLU A 413 -15.53 -27.43 -10.67
CA GLU A 413 -16.20 -28.72 -10.79
C GLU A 413 -17.69 -28.55 -11.15
N ALA A 414 -18.36 -27.56 -10.54
CA ALA A 414 -19.77 -27.25 -10.80
C ALA A 414 -19.99 -26.39 -12.06
N ASN A 415 -18.94 -25.87 -12.67
CA ASN A 415 -18.96 -24.94 -13.80
C ASN A 415 -19.83 -23.68 -13.53
N VAL A 416 -19.72 -23.12 -12.34
CA VAL A 416 -20.42 -21.89 -11.89
C VAL A 416 -19.41 -20.82 -11.46
N ARG A 417 -19.86 -19.56 -11.39
CA ARG A 417 -19.00 -18.45 -10.92
C ARG A 417 -18.48 -18.74 -9.50
N HIS A 418 -19.39 -18.97 -8.57
CA HIS A 418 -19.12 -19.46 -7.20
C HIS A 418 -20.29 -20.33 -6.72
N LEU A 419 -20.05 -21.18 -5.75
CA LEU A 419 -21.12 -21.96 -5.13
C LEU A 419 -22.04 -21.06 -4.29
N PRO A 420 -23.35 -21.41 -4.11
CA PRO A 420 -24.28 -20.61 -3.30
C PRO A 420 -23.83 -20.41 -1.82
N THR A 421 -22.99 -21.32 -1.33
CA THR A 421 -22.46 -21.31 0.04
C THR A 421 -21.08 -20.66 0.15
N GLN A 422 -20.54 -20.13 -0.93
CA GLN A 422 -19.24 -19.48 -0.99
C GLN A 422 -19.39 -18.02 -1.42
N PRO A 423 -18.53 -17.12 -0.92
CA PRO A 423 -18.42 -15.79 -1.48
C PRO A 423 -17.78 -15.83 -2.87
N ASP A 424 -17.92 -14.76 -3.62
CA ASP A 424 -17.13 -14.54 -4.83
C ASP A 424 -15.64 -14.44 -4.48
N TYR A 425 -14.80 -15.31 -5.03
CA TYR A 425 -13.35 -15.36 -4.76
C TYR A 425 -12.60 -14.12 -5.26
N ASN A 426 -13.20 -13.30 -6.10
CA ASN A 426 -12.66 -12.01 -6.51
C ASN A 426 -13.36 -10.82 -5.80
N ARG A 427 -13.91 -11.05 -4.59
CA ARG A 427 -14.45 -10.03 -3.67
C ARG A 427 -13.94 -10.17 -2.24
N VAL A 428 -13.07 -11.17 -1.97
CA VAL A 428 -12.58 -11.53 -0.62
C VAL A 428 -11.06 -11.37 -0.46
N TRP A 429 -10.41 -10.64 -1.36
CA TRP A 429 -9.01 -10.23 -1.19
C TRP A 429 -8.91 -9.10 -0.15
N PRO A 430 -7.70 -8.75 0.32
CA PRO A 430 -7.50 -7.57 1.17
C PRO A 430 -8.28 -6.34 0.66
N ASP A 431 -8.80 -5.52 1.57
CA ASP A 431 -9.72 -4.39 1.34
C ASP A 431 -11.19 -4.78 1.01
N SER A 432 -11.55 -6.06 1.11
CA SER A 432 -12.94 -6.50 1.01
C SER A 432 -13.85 -5.80 2.01
N LYS A 433 -15.09 -5.53 1.59
CA LYS A 433 -16.18 -5.02 2.46
C LYS A 433 -17.23 -6.08 2.79
N ILE A 434 -17.03 -7.30 2.32
CA ILE A 434 -17.91 -8.44 2.64
C ILE A 434 -17.59 -8.90 4.07
N ASP A 435 -18.58 -9.41 4.78
CA ASP A 435 -18.41 -9.98 6.11
C ASP A 435 -17.32 -11.05 6.13
N GLU A 436 -16.55 -11.11 7.20
CA GLU A 436 -15.40 -12.01 7.32
C GLU A 436 -15.81 -13.48 7.15
N CYS A 437 -15.14 -14.18 6.27
CA CYS A 437 -15.37 -15.58 5.96
C CYS A 437 -14.01 -16.32 5.79
N PRO A 438 -14.00 -17.66 5.75
CA PRO A 438 -12.76 -18.44 5.61
C PRO A 438 -11.94 -18.10 4.37
N GLU A 439 -12.58 -17.68 3.29
CA GLU A 439 -11.94 -17.32 2.03
C GLU A 439 -11.10 -16.03 2.14
N HIS A 440 -11.44 -15.10 3.02
CA HIS A 440 -10.59 -13.94 3.31
C HIS A 440 -9.22 -14.37 3.84
N ALA A 441 -9.18 -15.35 4.72
CA ALA A 441 -7.93 -15.86 5.26
C ALA A 441 -7.14 -16.66 4.21
N LEU A 442 -7.82 -17.36 3.29
CA LEU A 442 -7.18 -17.98 2.14
C LEU A 442 -6.46 -16.92 1.29
N MET A 443 -7.15 -15.83 0.91
CA MET A 443 -6.54 -14.79 0.08
C MET A 443 -5.43 -14.02 0.81
N ARG A 444 -5.61 -13.73 2.11
CA ARG A 444 -4.52 -13.19 2.94
C ARG A 444 -3.31 -14.10 3.00
N HIS A 445 -3.52 -15.43 3.01
CA HIS A 445 -2.42 -16.39 2.98
C HIS A 445 -1.68 -16.33 1.65
N VAL A 446 -2.39 -16.29 0.52
CA VAL A 446 -1.78 -16.13 -0.82
C VAL A 446 -0.96 -14.83 -0.89
N VAL A 447 -1.51 -13.70 -0.43
CA VAL A 447 -0.79 -12.41 -0.45
C VAL A 447 0.46 -12.49 0.44
N ARG A 448 0.35 -13.02 1.66
CA ARG A 448 1.48 -13.19 2.58
C ARG A 448 2.58 -14.06 1.96
N GLU A 449 2.22 -15.18 1.35
CA GLU A 449 3.17 -16.06 0.67
C GLU A 449 3.88 -15.33 -0.47
N MET A 450 3.13 -14.60 -1.29
CA MET A 450 3.68 -13.85 -2.41
C MET A 450 4.56 -12.66 -1.99
N THR A 451 4.28 -12.03 -0.84
CA THR A 451 5.12 -10.92 -0.32
C THR A 451 6.48 -11.37 0.20
N SER A 452 6.69 -12.68 0.38
CA SER A 452 8.03 -13.23 0.70
C SER A 452 8.99 -13.17 -0.50
N TYR A 453 8.49 -12.91 -1.70
CA TYR A 453 9.27 -12.83 -2.94
C TYR A 453 9.30 -11.39 -3.50
N LYS A 454 10.35 -11.07 -4.25
CA LYS A 454 10.35 -9.89 -5.09
C LYS A 454 9.42 -10.14 -6.30
N LEU A 455 8.36 -9.36 -6.41
CA LEU A 455 7.40 -9.46 -7.51
C LEU A 455 7.83 -8.59 -8.69
N PHE A 456 7.69 -9.13 -9.89
CA PHE A 456 7.80 -8.42 -11.15
C PHE A 456 6.48 -7.77 -11.52
N ALA A 457 5.40 -8.58 -11.54
CA ALA A 457 4.04 -8.15 -11.82
C ALA A 457 3.04 -9.19 -11.29
N SER A 458 1.78 -8.78 -11.17
CA SER A 458 0.63 -9.60 -10.80
C SER A 458 -0.42 -9.54 -11.90
N ILE A 459 -0.94 -10.70 -12.31
CA ILE A 459 -1.91 -10.85 -13.39
C ILE A 459 -3.07 -11.72 -12.90
N ASP A 460 -4.29 -11.23 -13.11
CA ASP A 460 -5.53 -11.98 -12.86
C ASP A 460 -6.25 -12.21 -14.18
N LEU A 461 -6.56 -13.47 -14.51
CA LEU A 461 -7.12 -13.83 -15.83
C LEU A 461 -8.58 -14.25 -15.72
N HIS A 462 -9.46 -13.55 -16.43
CA HIS A 462 -10.91 -13.73 -16.42
C HIS A 462 -11.51 -13.89 -17.82
N ASN A 463 -12.72 -14.46 -17.84
CA ASN A 463 -13.61 -14.40 -19.00
C ASN A 463 -14.78 -13.45 -18.73
N ASN A 464 -15.37 -12.95 -19.79
CA ASN A 464 -16.62 -12.20 -19.76
C ASN A 464 -17.82 -13.08 -20.12
N THR A 465 -19.00 -12.72 -19.62
CA THR A 465 -20.28 -13.35 -20.02
C THR A 465 -20.97 -12.58 -21.15
N GLY A 466 -20.69 -11.29 -21.31
CA GLY A 466 -21.16 -10.45 -22.42
C GLY A 466 -20.11 -10.27 -23.52
N TRP A 467 -20.52 -9.67 -24.64
CA TRP A 467 -19.61 -9.24 -25.69
C TRP A 467 -18.79 -8.05 -25.25
N ASN A 468 -17.49 -8.25 -25.03
CA ASN A 468 -16.53 -7.20 -24.70
C ASN A 468 -15.29 -7.37 -25.58
N PRO A 469 -14.54 -6.29 -25.91
CA PRO A 469 -13.21 -6.45 -26.44
C PRO A 469 -12.31 -7.14 -25.40
N HIS A 470 -11.12 -7.56 -25.79
CA HIS A 470 -10.11 -7.97 -24.81
C HIS A 470 -9.50 -6.69 -24.22
N TYR A 471 -9.58 -6.51 -22.89
CA TYR A 471 -9.10 -5.34 -22.19
C TYR A 471 -8.51 -5.68 -20.84
N SER A 472 -7.76 -4.76 -20.29
CA SER A 472 -7.19 -4.88 -18.94
C SER A 472 -7.85 -3.91 -17.98
N CYS A 473 -7.91 -4.28 -16.69
CA CYS A 473 -8.36 -3.42 -15.61
C CYS A 473 -7.19 -3.10 -14.68
N VAL A 474 -7.05 -1.83 -14.30
CA VAL A 474 -5.99 -1.32 -13.42
C VAL A 474 -6.57 -0.56 -12.24
N ARG A 475 -5.89 -0.61 -11.09
CA ARG A 475 -6.24 0.12 -9.86
C ARG A 475 -5.38 1.35 -9.63
N GLN A 476 -4.26 1.46 -10.33
CA GLN A 476 -3.33 2.59 -10.26
C GLN A 476 -3.01 3.08 -11.68
N LEU A 477 -2.78 4.39 -11.80
CA LEU A 477 -2.51 5.08 -13.06
C LEU A 477 -1.02 5.42 -13.24
N ASP A 478 -0.12 4.81 -12.45
CA ASP A 478 1.30 5.00 -12.68
C ASP A 478 1.78 4.30 -13.96
N TYR A 479 2.89 4.76 -14.47
CA TYR A 479 3.38 4.33 -15.78
C TYR A 479 3.57 2.81 -15.88
N ARG A 480 4.07 2.16 -14.84
CA ARG A 480 4.37 0.73 -14.89
C ARG A 480 3.11 -0.14 -14.96
N HIS A 481 2.02 0.26 -14.29
CA HIS A 481 0.72 -0.42 -14.42
C HIS A 481 0.15 -0.24 -15.82
N LEU A 482 0.20 0.98 -16.36
CA LEU A 482 -0.29 1.26 -17.71
C LEU A 482 0.56 0.57 -18.79
N GLN A 483 1.88 0.53 -18.63
CA GLN A 483 2.78 -0.20 -19.52
C GLN A 483 2.52 -1.72 -19.47
N LEU A 484 2.22 -2.28 -18.29
CA LEU A 484 1.81 -3.69 -18.19
C LEU A 484 0.48 -3.93 -18.93
N ALA A 485 -0.49 -3.02 -18.78
CA ALA A 485 -1.77 -3.09 -19.45
C ALA A 485 -1.64 -3.07 -20.99
N THR A 486 -0.75 -2.24 -21.55
CA THR A 486 -0.50 -2.17 -23.01
C THR A 486 0.05 -3.46 -23.59
N LEU A 487 0.76 -4.29 -22.80
CA LEU A 487 1.25 -5.58 -23.27
C LEU A 487 0.11 -6.58 -23.52
N PHE A 488 -1.02 -6.43 -22.83
CA PHE A 488 -2.21 -7.25 -23.05
C PHE A 488 -3.05 -6.74 -24.21
N GLY A 489 -3.25 -5.43 -24.29
CA GLY A 489 -4.06 -4.85 -25.35
C GLY A 489 -4.14 -3.32 -25.28
N ARG A 490 -4.77 -2.76 -26.28
CA ARG A 490 -4.89 -1.30 -26.44
C ARG A 490 -5.93 -0.66 -25.52
N THR A 491 -6.78 -1.45 -24.89
CA THR A 491 -7.89 -0.94 -24.07
C THR A 491 -7.64 -1.26 -22.60
N ALA A 492 -7.73 -0.23 -21.73
CA ALA A 492 -7.67 -0.42 -20.29
C ALA A 492 -8.79 0.35 -19.58
N VAL A 493 -9.21 -0.18 -18.45
CA VAL A 493 -10.22 0.40 -17.57
C VAL A 493 -9.61 0.66 -16.19
N TYR A 494 -9.58 1.90 -15.80
CA TYR A 494 -9.29 2.27 -14.42
C TYR A 494 -10.54 2.14 -13.57
N PHE A 495 -10.44 1.46 -12.44
CA PHE A 495 -11.57 1.25 -11.54
C PHE A 495 -11.16 1.40 -10.07
N ARG A 496 -12.08 1.91 -9.26
CA ARG A 496 -11.94 1.98 -7.80
C ARG A 496 -12.83 0.96 -7.08
N TYR A 497 -13.90 0.56 -7.69
CA TYR A 497 -14.85 -0.45 -7.24
C TYR A 497 -15.12 -1.46 -8.35
N PRO A 498 -15.33 -2.74 -7.97
CA PRO A 498 -15.40 -3.27 -6.62
C PRO A 498 -14.06 -3.33 -5.90
N VAL A 499 -14.08 -3.39 -4.56
CA VAL A 499 -12.94 -3.65 -3.69
C VAL A 499 -12.86 -5.14 -3.35
N GLY A 500 -11.77 -5.58 -2.71
CA GLY A 500 -11.58 -6.99 -2.37
C GLY A 500 -11.26 -7.87 -3.59
N VAL A 501 -10.65 -7.28 -4.63
CA VAL A 501 -10.22 -7.96 -5.85
C VAL A 501 -8.71 -8.23 -5.83
N GLN A 502 -8.26 -9.26 -6.56
CA GLN A 502 -6.85 -9.67 -6.63
C GLN A 502 -5.95 -8.51 -7.08
N THR A 503 -6.29 -7.84 -8.17
CA THR A 503 -5.53 -6.70 -8.70
C THR A 503 -5.38 -5.57 -7.68
N GLY A 504 -6.40 -5.30 -6.86
CA GLY A 504 -6.34 -4.33 -5.77
C GLY A 504 -5.34 -4.73 -4.69
N ALA A 505 -5.35 -6.00 -4.29
CA ALA A 505 -4.48 -6.53 -3.25
C ALA A 505 -2.98 -6.50 -3.63
N PHE A 506 -2.65 -6.49 -4.92
CA PHE A 506 -1.28 -6.50 -5.42
C PHE A 506 -0.81 -5.17 -6.00
N SER A 507 -1.70 -4.21 -6.28
CA SER A 507 -1.35 -2.96 -6.95
C SER A 507 -0.32 -2.11 -6.21
N ASP A 508 -0.24 -2.21 -4.87
CA ASP A 508 0.76 -1.50 -4.07
C ASP A 508 2.07 -2.30 -3.91
N LEU A 509 2.08 -3.57 -4.30
CA LEU A 509 3.23 -4.48 -4.18
C LEU A 509 4.03 -4.54 -5.49
N CYS A 510 3.34 -4.51 -6.62
CA CYS A 510 3.92 -4.58 -7.96
C CYS A 510 2.90 -4.10 -9.01
N PRO A 511 3.31 -3.80 -10.26
CA PRO A 511 2.38 -3.60 -11.35
C PRO A 511 1.39 -4.75 -11.44
N SER A 512 0.08 -4.44 -11.39
CA SER A 512 -0.99 -5.43 -11.28
C SER A 512 -2.13 -5.12 -12.24
N VAL A 513 -2.61 -6.15 -12.96
CA VAL A 513 -3.72 -6.03 -13.90
C VAL A 513 -4.66 -7.21 -13.81
N THR A 514 -5.96 -6.97 -13.99
CA THR A 514 -6.94 -7.99 -14.36
C THR A 514 -7.09 -7.97 -15.88
N CYS A 515 -7.05 -9.13 -16.53
CA CYS A 515 -7.22 -9.25 -17.97
C CYS A 515 -8.54 -9.94 -18.29
N GLU A 516 -9.38 -9.25 -19.02
CA GLU A 516 -10.68 -9.72 -19.51
C GLU A 516 -10.49 -10.27 -20.93
N CYS A 517 -10.51 -11.60 -21.03
CA CYS A 517 -10.06 -12.35 -22.21
C CYS A 517 -11.21 -12.78 -23.13
N GLY A 518 -12.29 -12.02 -23.19
CA GLY A 518 -13.46 -12.35 -24.02
C GLY A 518 -14.35 -13.44 -23.42
N LYS A 519 -15.32 -13.93 -24.19
CA LYS A 519 -16.28 -14.95 -23.74
C LYS A 519 -15.60 -16.29 -23.44
N THR A 520 -16.18 -17.05 -22.51
CA THR A 520 -15.77 -18.42 -22.23
C THR A 520 -15.76 -19.26 -23.51
N GLY A 521 -14.64 -19.93 -23.76
CA GLY A 521 -14.45 -20.76 -24.95
C GLY A 521 -13.90 -20.00 -26.17
N ASP A 522 -13.64 -18.70 -26.08
CA ASP A 522 -13.01 -17.92 -27.15
C ASP A 522 -11.53 -18.33 -27.33
N PRO A 523 -11.15 -18.98 -28.48
CA PRO A 523 -9.75 -19.36 -28.68
C PRO A 523 -8.81 -18.17 -28.84
N VAL A 524 -9.31 -17.03 -29.31
CA VAL A 524 -8.51 -15.79 -29.46
C VAL A 524 -8.15 -15.25 -28.08
N GLY A 525 -9.06 -15.33 -27.11
CA GLY A 525 -8.81 -14.94 -25.73
C GLY A 525 -7.72 -15.80 -25.07
N ILE A 526 -7.79 -17.13 -25.26
CA ILE A 526 -6.78 -18.07 -24.75
C ILE A 526 -5.42 -17.78 -25.36
N GLN A 527 -5.35 -17.57 -26.66
CA GLN A 527 -4.09 -17.27 -27.36
C GLN A 527 -3.50 -15.96 -26.85
N ARG A 528 -4.31 -14.89 -26.74
CA ARG A 528 -3.87 -13.57 -26.25
C ARG A 528 -3.34 -13.63 -24.82
N ALA A 529 -4.05 -14.31 -23.94
CA ALA A 529 -3.60 -14.53 -22.57
C ALA A 529 -2.27 -15.30 -22.54
N THR A 530 -2.10 -16.33 -23.37
CA THR A 530 -0.85 -17.11 -23.49
C THR A 530 0.32 -16.21 -23.95
N GLU A 531 0.13 -15.41 -25.00
CA GLU A 531 1.14 -14.51 -25.55
C GLU A 531 1.52 -13.41 -24.56
N PHE A 532 0.53 -12.86 -23.84
CA PHE A 532 0.76 -11.86 -22.81
C PHE A 532 1.58 -12.42 -21.64
N LEU A 533 1.24 -13.59 -21.13
CA LEU A 533 2.02 -14.25 -20.07
C LEU A 533 3.45 -14.53 -20.55
N GLU A 534 3.62 -15.00 -21.78
CA GLU A 534 4.94 -15.26 -22.35
C GLU A 534 5.77 -13.99 -22.48
N ALA A 535 5.17 -12.88 -22.93
CA ALA A 535 5.81 -11.58 -22.98
C ALA A 535 6.28 -11.12 -21.58
N CYS A 536 5.44 -11.28 -20.55
CA CYS A 536 5.78 -10.96 -19.16
C CYS A 536 6.92 -11.82 -18.57
N LEU A 537 7.05 -13.07 -19.01
CA LEU A 537 8.20 -13.91 -18.61
C LEU A 537 9.51 -13.41 -19.23
N HIS A 538 9.48 -12.87 -20.43
CA HIS A 538 10.67 -12.47 -21.18
C HIS A 538 11.12 -11.03 -20.96
N ILE A 539 10.18 -10.07 -20.78
CA ILE A 539 10.52 -8.67 -20.62
C ILE A 539 11.43 -8.45 -19.40
N ALA A 540 12.47 -7.63 -19.55
CA ALA A 540 13.45 -7.43 -18.49
C ALA A 540 12.90 -6.55 -17.36
N VAL A 541 12.37 -5.40 -17.73
CA VAL A 541 11.82 -4.36 -16.83
C VAL A 541 10.65 -3.71 -17.55
N LEU A 542 9.57 -3.44 -16.84
CA LEU A 542 8.48 -2.61 -17.36
C LEU A 542 8.97 -1.16 -17.47
N PRO A 543 8.70 -0.46 -18.59
CA PRO A 543 9.05 0.93 -18.73
C PRO A 543 8.45 1.80 -17.61
N ASP A 544 9.24 2.77 -17.15
CA ASP A 544 8.81 3.73 -16.13
C ASP A 544 8.72 5.14 -16.74
N HIS A 545 7.98 5.24 -17.82
CA HIS A 545 7.67 6.48 -18.54
C HIS A 545 6.25 6.44 -19.08
N PRO A 546 5.65 7.60 -19.43
CA PRO A 546 4.30 7.67 -19.95
C PRO A 546 4.07 6.71 -21.12
N VAL A 547 2.85 6.15 -21.20
CA VAL A 547 2.38 5.44 -22.37
C VAL A 547 2.09 6.48 -23.46
N PRO A 548 2.62 6.31 -24.70
CA PRO A 548 2.36 7.27 -25.78
C PRO A 548 0.87 7.44 -26.04
N ALA A 549 0.47 8.68 -26.33
CA ALA A 549 -0.90 8.98 -26.74
C ALA A 549 -1.25 8.16 -28.00
N GLY A 550 -2.32 7.38 -27.91
CA GLY A 550 -2.75 6.51 -28.99
C GLY A 550 -2.33 5.04 -28.88
N ASP A 551 -1.46 4.67 -27.93
CA ASP A 551 -1.11 3.27 -27.65
C ASP A 551 -2.09 2.62 -26.66
N LEU A 552 -2.82 3.42 -25.87
CA LEU A 552 -3.79 2.95 -24.90
C LEU A 552 -5.06 3.82 -24.92
N ASP A 553 -6.21 3.19 -25.09
CA ASP A 553 -7.53 3.78 -24.87
C ASP A 553 -7.91 3.51 -23.40
N LEU A 554 -7.81 4.55 -22.56
CA LEU A 554 -8.07 4.45 -21.13
C LEU A 554 -9.48 4.95 -20.79
N TYR A 555 -10.21 4.13 -20.03
CA TYR A 555 -11.53 4.46 -19.51
C TYR A 555 -11.53 4.46 -17.98
N HIS A 556 -12.47 5.16 -17.38
CA HIS A 556 -12.70 5.20 -15.94
C HIS A 556 -14.11 4.74 -15.63
N THR A 557 -14.29 3.74 -14.78
CA THR A 557 -15.59 3.30 -14.29
C THR A 557 -16.17 4.36 -13.36
N ILE A 558 -17.35 4.93 -13.70
CA ILE A 558 -18.00 5.99 -12.93
C ILE A 558 -19.25 5.53 -12.18
N ALA A 559 -19.90 4.46 -12.65
CA ALA A 559 -21.08 3.92 -11.97
C ALA A 559 -21.29 2.43 -12.27
N THR A 560 -21.98 1.73 -11.34
CA THR A 560 -22.39 0.34 -11.46
C THR A 560 -23.89 0.29 -11.73
N LEU A 561 -24.30 -0.49 -12.74
CA LEU A 561 -25.70 -0.70 -13.10
C LEU A 561 -26.18 -2.05 -12.55
N ARG A 562 -27.23 -2.04 -11.76
CA ARG A 562 -27.86 -3.22 -11.14
C ARG A 562 -29.33 -3.33 -11.49
N VAL A 563 -29.89 -4.53 -11.31
CA VAL A 563 -31.34 -4.77 -11.39
C VAL A 563 -31.83 -5.09 -9.98
N ALA A 564 -32.92 -4.47 -9.57
CA ALA A 564 -33.54 -4.70 -8.27
C ALA A 564 -33.90 -6.17 -8.06
N ASP A 565 -33.79 -6.66 -6.82
CA ASP A 565 -34.21 -8.01 -6.47
C ASP A 565 -35.71 -8.22 -6.76
N ARG A 566 -36.11 -9.47 -7.08
CA ARG A 566 -37.49 -9.90 -7.30
C ARG A 566 -38.18 -9.36 -8.56
N VAL A 567 -37.47 -8.79 -9.50
CA VAL A 567 -37.98 -8.39 -10.80
C VAL A 567 -37.55 -9.43 -11.86
N ASP A 568 -38.47 -9.97 -12.64
CA ASP A 568 -38.12 -10.91 -13.72
C ASP A 568 -37.40 -10.15 -14.86
N ILE A 569 -36.26 -10.65 -15.26
CA ILE A 569 -35.43 -10.08 -16.34
C ILE A 569 -35.64 -10.88 -17.61
N LEU A 570 -36.14 -10.23 -18.63
CA LEU A 570 -36.32 -10.80 -19.96
C LEU A 570 -35.44 -10.03 -20.98
N PHE A 571 -35.06 -10.73 -22.03
CA PHE A 571 -34.33 -10.14 -23.17
C PHE A 571 -35.11 -10.37 -24.45
N ASP A 572 -35.46 -9.33 -25.19
CA ASP A 572 -36.22 -9.40 -26.42
C ASP A 572 -35.68 -8.43 -27.50
N GLU A 573 -35.79 -8.81 -28.77
CA GLU A 573 -35.46 -7.98 -29.93
C GLU A 573 -36.52 -6.87 -30.14
N PHE A 574 -37.78 -7.10 -29.74
CA PHE A 574 -38.87 -6.16 -29.85
C PHE A 574 -39.23 -5.57 -28.50
N VAL A 575 -38.52 -4.52 -28.09
CA VAL A 575 -38.83 -3.75 -26.90
C VAL A 575 -40.19 -3.05 -27.11
N GLY A 576 -41.28 -3.67 -26.64
CA GLY A 576 -42.66 -3.20 -26.84
C GLY A 576 -43.72 -4.32 -26.87
N ALA A 577 -43.32 -5.61 -26.78
CA ALA A 577 -44.22 -6.75 -26.60
C ALA A 577 -44.90 -6.69 -25.21
N ARG A 578 -46.03 -7.38 -25.06
CA ARG A 578 -46.83 -7.45 -23.81
C ARG A 578 -45.93 -7.68 -22.60
N GLN A 579 -45.92 -6.69 -21.74
CA GLN A 579 -45.19 -6.72 -20.47
C GLN A 579 -46.14 -7.12 -19.35
N GLU A 580 -45.68 -8.01 -18.49
CA GLU A 580 -46.40 -8.37 -17.27
C GLU A 580 -45.86 -7.60 -16.10
N THR A 581 -46.71 -7.32 -15.11
CA THR A 581 -46.37 -6.65 -13.87
C THR A 581 -45.19 -7.36 -13.18
N GLY A 582 -44.18 -6.60 -12.74
CA GLY A 582 -42.96 -7.15 -12.07
C GLY A 582 -41.88 -7.63 -13.03
N GLN A 583 -41.94 -7.27 -14.32
CA GLN A 583 -40.93 -7.62 -15.32
C GLN A 583 -40.18 -6.40 -15.85
N VAL A 584 -38.90 -6.58 -16.17
CA VAL A 584 -38.14 -5.67 -17.02
C VAL A 584 -37.72 -6.41 -18.29
N VAL A 585 -38.03 -5.83 -19.43
CA VAL A 585 -37.59 -6.35 -20.75
C VAL A 585 -36.43 -5.51 -21.22
N LEU A 586 -35.25 -6.07 -21.26
CA LEU A 586 -34.06 -5.45 -21.80
C LEU A 586 -33.85 -5.88 -23.26
N ARG A 587 -33.16 -5.08 -24.05
CA ARG A 587 -32.86 -5.44 -25.43
C ARG A 587 -31.97 -6.70 -25.48
N SER A 588 -32.21 -7.62 -26.40
CA SER A 588 -31.51 -8.91 -26.53
C SER A 588 -30.03 -8.73 -26.93
N ASP A 589 -29.66 -7.61 -27.56
CA ASP A 589 -28.31 -7.24 -27.95
C ASP A 589 -27.65 -6.24 -26.98
N LEU A 590 -28.12 -6.18 -25.72
CA LEU A 590 -27.62 -5.23 -24.72
C LEU A 590 -26.10 -5.34 -24.54
N ASP A 591 -25.54 -6.53 -24.54
CA ASP A 591 -24.10 -6.77 -24.39
C ASP A 591 -23.27 -6.32 -25.61
N HIS A 592 -23.90 -6.08 -26.77
CA HIS A 592 -23.24 -5.49 -27.94
C HIS A 592 -23.03 -3.96 -27.82
N LEU A 593 -23.59 -3.32 -26.79
CA LEU A 593 -23.33 -1.92 -26.47
C LEU A 593 -22.00 -1.71 -25.75
N ASN A 594 -21.39 -2.74 -25.22
CA ASN A 594 -20.13 -2.65 -24.49
C ASN A 594 -19.05 -1.94 -25.32
N PHE A 595 -18.34 -1.01 -24.66
CA PHE A 595 -17.28 -0.17 -25.23
C PHE A 595 -17.70 0.71 -26.43
N ARG A 596 -18.99 0.93 -26.63
CA ARG A 596 -19.51 1.95 -27.56
C ARG A 596 -19.79 3.24 -26.79
N GLU A 597 -19.49 4.36 -27.41
CA GLU A 597 -19.92 5.66 -26.90
C GLU A 597 -21.41 5.82 -27.19
N LEU A 598 -22.22 5.75 -26.15
CA LEU A 598 -23.67 5.87 -26.25
C LEU A 598 -24.11 7.30 -26.03
N GLU A 599 -25.05 7.76 -26.86
CA GLU A 599 -25.64 9.10 -26.76
C GLU A 599 -26.93 9.08 -25.91
N PRO A 600 -27.37 10.23 -25.38
CA PRO A 600 -28.66 10.35 -24.73
C PRO A 600 -29.80 9.89 -25.64
N GLY A 601 -30.73 9.11 -25.10
CA GLY A 601 -31.84 8.53 -25.87
C GLY A 601 -31.61 7.10 -26.33
N GLU A 602 -30.40 6.54 -26.14
CA GLU A 602 -30.14 5.13 -26.46
C GLU A 602 -31.08 4.22 -25.64
N LEU A 603 -31.74 3.30 -26.34
CA LEU A 603 -32.71 2.37 -25.76
C LEU A 603 -32.02 1.26 -24.98
N LEU A 604 -32.39 1.08 -23.72
CA LEU A 604 -31.90 -0.01 -22.86
C LEU A 604 -32.93 -1.10 -22.69
N GLY A 605 -34.23 -0.75 -22.63
CA GLY A 605 -35.30 -1.69 -22.39
C GLY A 605 -36.65 -1.03 -22.14
N CYS A 606 -37.58 -1.76 -21.53
CA CYS A 606 -38.90 -1.25 -21.16
C CYS A 606 -39.45 -1.95 -19.91
N ILE A 607 -40.42 -1.25 -19.28
CA ILE A 607 -41.23 -1.74 -18.16
C ILE A 607 -42.71 -1.43 -18.42
N PRO A 608 -43.67 -2.07 -17.73
CA PRO A 608 -45.06 -1.71 -17.81
C PRO A 608 -45.28 -0.24 -17.43
N VAL A 609 -46.16 0.45 -18.14
CA VAL A 609 -46.48 1.87 -17.88
C VAL A 609 -47.01 2.06 -16.47
N GLY A 610 -46.35 2.93 -15.71
CA GLY A 610 -46.75 3.25 -14.31
C GLY A 610 -46.03 2.41 -13.26
N GLU A 611 -45.21 1.46 -13.65
CA GLU A 611 -44.33 0.74 -12.70
C GLU A 611 -43.04 1.51 -12.38
N ALA A 612 -42.49 1.21 -11.20
CA ALA A 612 -41.21 1.77 -10.77
C ALA A 612 -40.05 1.19 -11.61
N LEU A 613 -39.07 2.02 -11.95
CA LEU A 613 -37.86 1.59 -12.64
C LEU A 613 -37.07 0.59 -11.78
N PRO A 614 -36.82 -0.64 -12.24
CA PRO A 614 -36.06 -1.62 -11.47
C PRO A 614 -34.55 -1.57 -11.71
N LEU A 615 -34.06 -0.67 -12.57
CA LEU A 615 -32.64 -0.42 -12.76
C LEU A 615 -32.15 0.56 -11.73
N ILE A 616 -31.00 0.26 -11.13
CA ILE A 616 -30.35 1.08 -10.11
C ILE A 616 -28.94 1.39 -10.59
N VAL A 617 -28.59 2.66 -10.68
CA VAL A 617 -27.24 3.12 -11.00
C VAL A 617 -26.62 3.68 -9.73
N GLN A 618 -25.52 3.12 -9.29
CA GLN A 618 -24.80 3.55 -8.11
C GLN A 618 -23.43 4.12 -8.48
N ASN A 619 -23.12 5.31 -7.94
CA ASN A 619 -21.80 5.89 -8.10
C ASN A 619 -20.73 5.11 -7.29
N GLN A 620 -19.47 5.57 -7.36
CA GLN A 620 -18.35 4.95 -6.63
C GLN A 620 -18.45 5.02 -5.10
N GLN A 621 -19.30 5.90 -4.56
CA GLN A 621 -19.60 6.05 -3.13
C GLN A 621 -20.72 5.13 -2.67
N GLY A 622 -21.43 4.50 -3.62
CA GLY A 622 -22.61 3.68 -3.38
C GLY A 622 -23.92 4.48 -3.35
N ASP A 623 -23.88 5.78 -3.67
CA ASP A 623 -25.09 6.62 -3.73
C ASP A 623 -25.86 6.31 -5.01
N ASP A 624 -27.18 6.36 -4.90
CA ASP A 624 -28.07 6.21 -6.06
C ASP A 624 -28.02 7.45 -6.96
N CYS A 625 -27.48 7.27 -8.15
CA CYS A 625 -27.44 8.29 -9.21
C CYS A 625 -28.27 7.90 -10.45
N THR A 626 -29.22 6.99 -10.28
CA THR A 626 -30.12 6.52 -11.36
C THR A 626 -30.76 7.67 -12.14
N PRO A 627 -31.29 8.74 -11.52
CA PRO A 627 -31.90 9.85 -12.24
C PRO A 627 -30.96 10.66 -13.15
N ASP A 628 -29.64 10.52 -12.96
CA ASP A 628 -28.64 11.20 -13.76
C ASP A 628 -28.31 10.44 -15.05
N PHE A 629 -28.48 9.09 -15.01
CA PHE A 629 -28.12 8.19 -16.13
C PHE A 629 -29.31 7.68 -16.91
N ILE A 630 -30.45 7.43 -16.27
CA ILE A 630 -31.59 6.75 -16.85
C ILE A 630 -32.85 7.64 -16.77
N GLN A 631 -33.62 7.63 -17.84
CA GLN A 631 -34.97 8.18 -17.88
C GLN A 631 -35.96 7.14 -18.37
N VAL A 632 -37.20 7.26 -17.89
CA VAL A 632 -38.34 6.42 -18.30
C VAL A 632 -39.43 7.34 -18.86
N ASP A 633 -39.81 7.06 -20.10
CA ASP A 633 -40.95 7.74 -20.71
C ASP A 633 -41.94 6.70 -21.26
N GLN A 634 -43.19 6.74 -20.80
CA GLN A 634 -44.26 5.78 -21.15
C GLN A 634 -43.78 4.30 -21.14
N GLY A 635 -42.98 3.94 -20.09
CA GLY A 635 -42.45 2.62 -19.90
C GLY A 635 -41.18 2.31 -20.70
N THR A 636 -40.71 3.20 -21.55
CA THR A 636 -39.46 3.04 -22.29
C THR A 636 -38.29 3.52 -21.47
N ILE A 637 -37.26 2.68 -21.29
CA ILE A 637 -36.05 2.97 -20.53
C ILE A 637 -34.95 3.40 -21.51
N THR A 638 -34.46 4.64 -21.36
CA THR A 638 -33.40 5.18 -22.21
C THR A 638 -32.30 5.82 -21.38
N LEU A 639 -31.10 5.90 -21.98
CA LEU A 639 -29.95 6.62 -21.42
C LEU A 639 -30.23 8.14 -21.44
N LYS A 640 -29.90 8.86 -20.35
CA LYS A 640 -30.13 10.29 -20.19
C LYS A 640 -28.89 11.16 -20.48
N ARG A 641 -27.71 10.61 -20.32
CA ARG A 641 -26.43 11.29 -20.58
C ARG A 641 -25.50 10.37 -21.37
N PRO A 642 -24.48 10.90 -22.04
CA PRO A 642 -23.47 10.08 -22.70
C PRO A 642 -22.78 9.16 -21.69
N ALA A 643 -22.54 7.91 -22.07
CA ALA A 643 -21.77 6.94 -21.30
C ALA A 643 -21.18 5.85 -22.19
N VAL A 644 -20.13 5.20 -21.71
CA VAL A 644 -19.54 4.00 -22.33
C VAL A 644 -19.79 2.83 -21.41
N PRO A 645 -20.63 1.87 -21.79
CA PRO A 645 -20.86 0.69 -20.96
C PRO A 645 -19.71 -0.32 -21.06
N ALA A 646 -19.52 -1.08 -19.99
CA ALA A 646 -18.68 -2.29 -19.96
C ALA A 646 -19.37 -3.40 -19.19
N MET A 647 -19.04 -4.65 -19.51
CA MET A 647 -19.51 -5.85 -18.84
C MET A 647 -21.03 -6.02 -18.84
N LEU A 648 -21.78 -5.26 -19.67
CA LEU A 648 -23.20 -5.54 -19.88
C LEU A 648 -23.34 -7.00 -20.34
N THR A 649 -24.26 -7.71 -19.72
CA THR A 649 -24.49 -9.13 -20.01
C THR A 649 -25.99 -9.45 -20.13
N CYS A 650 -26.33 -10.42 -20.97
CA CYS A 650 -27.66 -10.99 -21.08
C CYS A 650 -27.82 -12.26 -20.22
N ASN A 651 -26.87 -12.59 -19.37
CA ASN A 651 -26.94 -13.73 -18.46
C ASN A 651 -27.59 -13.32 -17.13
N THR A 652 -28.86 -13.73 -16.94
CA THR A 652 -29.65 -13.38 -15.76
C THR A 652 -29.04 -13.87 -14.45
N GLU A 653 -28.36 -15.02 -14.46
CA GLU A 653 -27.70 -15.58 -13.27
C GLU A 653 -26.55 -14.69 -12.81
N VAL A 654 -25.69 -14.24 -13.75
CA VAL A 654 -24.59 -13.32 -13.45
C VAL A 654 -25.09 -11.96 -12.98
N ILE A 655 -26.17 -11.44 -13.61
CA ILE A 655 -26.80 -10.19 -13.18
C ILE A 655 -27.24 -10.25 -11.71
N ARG A 656 -27.76 -11.40 -11.27
CA ARG A 656 -28.20 -11.61 -9.88
C ARG A 656 -27.03 -11.78 -8.91
N GLN A 657 -25.94 -12.36 -9.36
CA GLN A 657 -24.76 -12.61 -8.51
C GLN A 657 -23.83 -11.40 -8.38
N ASP A 658 -23.81 -10.49 -9.37
CA ASP A 658 -22.90 -9.34 -9.38
C ASP A 658 -23.62 -8.05 -9.80
N CYS A 659 -23.73 -7.76 -11.10
CA CYS A 659 -24.38 -6.56 -11.64
C CYS A 659 -24.78 -6.77 -13.11
N LEU A 660 -25.59 -5.84 -13.64
CA LEU A 660 -25.91 -5.83 -15.07
C LEU A 660 -24.72 -5.34 -15.92
N GLY A 661 -23.91 -4.41 -15.37
CA GLY A 661 -22.73 -3.87 -16.02
C GLY A 661 -22.27 -2.57 -15.36
N TYR A 662 -21.37 -1.86 -16.04
CA TYR A 662 -20.78 -0.62 -15.57
C TYR A 662 -20.92 0.49 -16.60
N PHE A 663 -21.02 1.75 -16.16
CA PHE A 663 -20.83 2.90 -17.01
C PHE A 663 -19.45 3.51 -16.79
N MET A 664 -18.83 3.90 -17.89
CA MET A 664 -17.48 4.47 -17.94
C MET A 664 -17.48 5.80 -18.71
N GLU A 665 -16.40 6.53 -18.55
CA GLU A 665 -16.03 7.67 -19.41
C GLU A 665 -14.58 7.53 -19.87
N ARG A 666 -14.22 8.19 -20.97
CA ARG A 666 -12.82 8.25 -21.41
C ARG A 666 -11.99 9.04 -20.39
N LEU A 667 -10.86 8.47 -20.03
CA LEU A 667 -9.86 9.15 -19.22
C LEU A 667 -8.68 9.55 -20.12
N PRO A 668 -8.41 10.85 -20.32
CA PRO A 668 -7.26 11.25 -21.11
C PRO A 668 -5.97 10.81 -20.41
N LEU A 669 -5.05 10.24 -21.20
CA LEU A 669 -3.68 10.05 -20.75
C LEU A 669 -3.03 11.43 -20.75
N ASP A 670 -2.64 11.94 -19.59
CA ASP A 670 -1.90 13.20 -19.50
C ASP A 670 -0.60 13.05 -20.31
N SER A 671 -0.40 13.99 -21.24
CA SER A 671 0.74 14.07 -22.15
C SER A 671 2.01 14.49 -21.43
#